data_eae1a9c8855cb2170c7449bb21062d2b
#
_entry.id   eae1a9c8855cb2170c7449bb21062d2b
#
_cell.length_a   1.000
_cell.length_b   1.000
_cell.length_c   1.000
_cell.angle_alpha   90.00
_cell.angle_beta   90.00
_cell.angle_gamma   90.00
#
_symmetry.space_group_name_H-M   'P 1'
#
loop_
_entity.id
_entity.type
_entity.pdbx_description
1 polymer ?
#
loop_
_entity_poly.entity_id
_entity_poly.type
_entity_poly.pdbx_seq_one_letter_code
_entity_poly.pdbx_strand_id
1 'polypeptide(L)'
;MFGVTTEDFIEENVNTMKHTLFILQIFLFSIVFGQNENVEELQFEFEADSIELNVGETKELTIKLLNEDGDLSQNSFYVFGQRRALSVSPRTSDSTGIATVTVKAHKPGRLRLSVQSITVKRDDRVRDKLVVNVPFPPIDHIVFNQTPRKLYTETSTSFSVEVIDEAGLTRENADVKLKSSNTAVADFDIFGNLETKRTGRVTVSATAEGVTEQYNIRVVKNPVRSVTLSAEKDEIRTGDVLVLNATALNRSDRAIDDAPITYSYIGQADYGKFGLPAAGLVTDDGRFIAETAGLYTLIASSGGYSAQKTIKVVPRNVQKKAKLVGHGLISDVLTSDLWVWAGVDKHEGKDFAVTGTWGSNGEAYFWDVTNPDSMIIIDTITVDARTVNDVKISEDGRVGVITREGASNRKNGFVILDVSNPYNVTISAEYNDDMTGGVHNVFIYENHVYAVNNGRKYDIINIDDPKNPFRVGVYEMDTPGHSIHDVWIENGIAYSSNWSDGVVAVDIGGMKFDEADRSQSQFNPLLAKAGQGSPSNPVKLASMGDPTGRNHAAFPFLSKSTGNFYIIAGDENFPWGVLATKGQPSNPRGGYHFLNFSDPDNPKEEAIYEVPEAGSHNLWIFGDILIAGNYQGGLRVVDISGELLGDIYKQGREIGHYLPYHKKGKIPNAPMVWGAQPYKDYIYFADMNSGLYCIKLEDIKKDLGTP
;
A
#
# COMPACT_ATOMS: atom_id res chain seq x y z
N MET A 1 58.58 -15.78 -28.52
CA MET A 1 59.41 -14.56 -28.58
C MET A 1 58.43 -13.39 -28.57
N PHE A 2 58.20 -12.88 -27.42
CA PHE A 2 57.39 -11.65 -27.26
C PHE A 2 58.34 -10.51 -26.96
N GLY A 3 58.42 -9.54 -27.87
CA GLY A 3 59.16 -8.33 -27.67
C GLY A 3 58.31 -7.31 -26.94
N VAL A 4 58.63 -7.00 -25.69
CA VAL A 4 58.12 -5.84 -24.95
C VAL A 4 59.03 -4.67 -25.35
N THR A 5 58.45 -3.61 -25.86
CA THR A 5 59.19 -2.41 -26.26
C THR A 5 59.42 -1.50 -25.04
N THR A 6 60.52 -0.78 -25.03
CA THR A 6 60.94 0.15 -23.95
C THR A 6 59.95 1.31 -23.70
N GLU A 7 59.00 1.53 -24.59
CA GLU A 7 57.94 2.55 -24.45
C GLU A 7 56.87 2.17 -23.40
N ASP A 8 56.52 0.90 -23.32
CA ASP A 8 55.51 0.41 -22.36
C ASP A 8 56.00 0.54 -20.89
N PHE A 9 57.31 0.43 -20.67
CA PHE A 9 57.93 0.57 -19.32
C PHE A 9 58.02 2.01 -18.84
N ILE A 10 58.01 2.98 -19.75
CA ILE A 10 58.06 4.41 -19.42
C ILE A 10 56.67 4.95 -19.11
N GLU A 11 55.62 4.47 -19.80
CA GLU A 11 54.25 4.88 -19.54
C GLU A 11 53.71 4.38 -18.18
N GLU A 12 54.03 3.15 -17.80
CA GLU A 12 53.62 2.56 -16.53
C GLU A 12 54.28 3.26 -15.33
N ASN A 13 55.54 3.64 -15.45
CA ASN A 13 56.26 4.39 -14.38
C ASN A 13 55.79 5.84 -14.29
N VAL A 14 55.44 6.50 -15.36
CA VAL A 14 54.92 7.87 -15.36
C VAL A 14 53.51 7.93 -14.73
N ASN A 15 52.67 6.94 -15.01
CA ASN A 15 51.33 6.86 -14.38
C ASN A 15 51.42 6.55 -12.89
N THR A 16 52.33 5.69 -12.47
CA THR A 16 52.52 5.39 -11.03
C THR A 16 53.06 6.61 -10.27
N MET A 17 54.02 7.38 -10.86
CA MET A 17 54.50 8.64 -10.28
C MET A 17 53.40 9.72 -10.23
N LYS A 18 52.52 9.83 -11.23
CA LYS A 18 51.41 10.79 -11.19
C LYS A 18 50.38 10.42 -10.15
N HIS A 19 50.07 9.15 -9.96
CA HIS A 19 49.16 8.71 -8.89
C HIS A 19 49.75 8.91 -7.49
N THR A 20 51.03 8.66 -7.31
CA THR A 20 51.71 8.90 -6.01
C THR A 20 51.80 10.40 -5.69
N LEU A 21 52.05 11.27 -6.67
CA LEU A 21 52.05 12.73 -6.47
C LEU A 21 50.63 13.27 -6.22
N PHE A 22 49.60 12.70 -6.84
CA PHE A 22 48.21 13.08 -6.63
C PHE A 22 47.69 12.65 -5.24
N ILE A 23 48.08 11.48 -4.77
CA ILE A 23 47.76 11.00 -3.41
C ILE A 23 48.52 11.85 -2.36
N LEU A 24 49.74 12.27 -2.61
CA LEU A 24 50.49 13.15 -1.70
C LEU A 24 49.92 14.59 -1.65
N GLN A 25 49.39 15.10 -2.77
CA GLN A 25 48.69 16.40 -2.78
C GLN A 25 47.33 16.35 -2.08
N ILE A 26 46.58 15.23 -2.16
CA ILE A 26 45.36 15.05 -1.40
C ILE A 26 45.62 14.96 0.10
N PHE A 27 46.73 14.31 0.51
CA PHE A 27 47.14 14.26 1.92
C PHE A 27 47.64 15.60 2.48
N LEU A 28 48.24 16.46 1.64
CA LEU A 28 48.69 17.79 2.09
C LEU A 28 47.59 18.85 2.09
N PHE A 29 46.52 18.67 1.29
CA PHE A 29 45.35 19.55 1.35
C PHE A 29 44.37 19.18 2.48
N SER A 30 44.44 17.94 3.00
CA SER A 30 43.61 17.50 4.13
C SER A 30 44.10 17.97 5.49
N ILE A 31 45.32 18.58 5.59
CA ILE A 31 45.89 19.01 6.85
C ILE A 31 45.64 20.50 7.16
N VAL A 32 45.05 21.27 6.24
CA VAL A 32 44.92 22.74 6.43
C VAL A 32 43.47 23.21 6.71
N PHE A 33 42.45 22.37 6.54
CA PHE A 33 41.07 22.71 6.94
C PHE A 33 40.35 21.53 7.62
N GLY A 34 40.94 21.01 8.67
CA GLY A 34 40.28 20.19 9.65
C GLY A 34 40.03 21.00 10.91
N GLN A 35 38.97 21.78 10.98
CA GLN A 35 38.34 21.91 12.28
C GLN A 35 37.74 20.51 12.53
N ASN A 36 38.38 19.72 13.38
CA ASN A 36 37.75 18.59 14.04
C ASN A 36 36.55 19.14 14.81
N GLU A 37 35.34 19.14 14.20
CA GLU A 37 34.15 18.94 14.98
C GLU A 37 34.34 17.53 15.56
N ASN A 38 34.61 17.44 16.85
CA ASN A 38 34.60 16.17 17.57
C ASN A 38 33.26 15.55 17.38
N VAL A 39 33.15 14.55 16.48
CA VAL A 39 31.98 13.70 16.36
C VAL A 39 32.00 12.86 17.63
N GLU A 40 31.11 13.14 18.55
CA GLU A 40 30.95 12.39 19.80
C GLU A 40 30.64 10.93 19.42
N GLU A 41 31.54 9.99 19.74
CA GLU A 41 31.27 8.56 19.58
C GLU A 41 30.22 8.14 20.62
N LEU A 42 28.99 7.83 20.13
CA LEU A 42 27.86 7.47 20.98
C LEU A 42 27.69 5.97 21.03
N GLN A 43 27.32 5.44 22.21
CA GLN A 43 27.03 4.03 22.42
C GLN A 43 25.80 3.85 23.32
N PHE A 44 24.95 2.86 22.99
CA PHE A 44 23.83 2.49 23.86
C PHE A 44 24.26 1.45 24.90
N GLU A 45 23.77 1.61 26.13
CA GLU A 45 23.87 0.63 27.21
C GLU A 45 22.49 0.15 27.63
N PHE A 46 22.31 -1.17 27.64
CA PHE A 46 21.12 -1.86 28.15
C PHE A 46 21.44 -2.57 29.46
N GLU A 47 20.45 -2.75 30.33
CA GLU A 47 20.62 -3.48 31.60
C GLU A 47 20.97 -4.99 31.38
N ALA A 48 20.68 -5.54 30.21
CA ALA A 48 20.94 -6.92 29.82
C ALA A 48 21.02 -7.07 28.30
N ASP A 49 21.69 -8.12 27.80
CA ASP A 49 21.80 -8.43 26.37
C ASP A 49 20.47 -8.92 25.76
N SER A 50 19.61 -9.47 26.59
CA SER A 50 18.26 -9.89 26.23
C SER A 50 17.34 -9.94 27.45
N ILE A 51 16.03 -9.85 27.22
CA ILE A 51 15.01 -10.02 28.25
C ILE A 51 13.99 -11.08 27.83
N GLU A 52 13.33 -11.69 28.82
CA GLU A 52 12.19 -12.59 28.62
C GLU A 52 10.93 -11.91 29.16
N LEU A 53 9.83 -12.07 28.40
CA LEU A 53 8.50 -11.62 28.74
C LEU A 53 7.48 -12.67 28.25
N ASN A 54 6.40 -12.85 28.97
CA ASN A 54 5.23 -13.58 28.44
C ASN A 54 4.32 -12.64 27.64
N VAL A 55 3.46 -13.20 26.80
CA VAL A 55 2.42 -12.41 26.11
C VAL A 55 1.53 -11.73 27.17
N GLY A 56 1.32 -10.42 27.00
CA GLY A 56 0.58 -9.59 27.95
C GLY A 56 1.42 -9.01 29.10
N GLU A 57 2.61 -9.53 29.37
CA GLU A 57 3.49 -9.07 30.43
C GLU A 57 4.13 -7.72 30.11
N THR A 58 4.36 -6.95 31.18
CA THR A 58 4.96 -5.61 31.12
C THR A 58 6.21 -5.59 31.98
N LYS A 59 7.29 -4.92 31.47
CA LYS A 59 8.57 -4.76 32.18
C LYS A 59 9.10 -3.36 31.98
N GLU A 60 9.63 -2.77 33.03
CA GLU A 60 10.40 -1.53 32.95
C GLU A 60 11.85 -1.83 32.63
N LEU A 61 12.44 -1.01 31.77
CA LEU A 61 13.85 -1.08 31.34
C LEU A 61 14.46 0.30 31.35
N THR A 62 15.68 0.40 31.87
CA THR A 62 16.49 1.61 31.74
C THR A 62 17.48 1.45 30.58
N ILE A 63 17.49 2.43 29.70
CA ILE A 63 18.38 2.50 28.54
C ILE A 63 19.18 3.78 28.64
N LYS A 64 20.48 3.70 28.41
CA LYS A 64 21.39 4.86 28.47
C LYS A 64 22.08 5.05 27.13
N LEU A 65 22.32 6.31 26.79
CA LEU A 65 23.16 6.73 25.68
C LEU A 65 24.42 7.36 26.26
N LEU A 66 25.57 6.74 26.00
CA LEU A 66 26.87 7.13 26.54
C LEU A 66 27.73 7.80 25.46
N ASN A 67 28.62 8.69 25.85
CA ASN A 67 29.67 9.25 25.02
C ASN A 67 30.94 8.35 25.02
N GLU A 68 31.99 8.78 24.34
CA GLU A 68 33.27 8.05 24.25
C GLU A 68 34.01 7.85 25.60
N ASP A 69 33.76 8.71 26.58
CA ASP A 69 34.30 8.62 27.93
C ASP A 69 33.49 7.68 28.84
N GLY A 70 32.36 7.17 28.37
CA GLY A 70 31.44 6.35 29.14
C GLY A 70 30.48 7.14 30.03
N ASP A 71 30.46 8.46 29.91
CA ASP A 71 29.52 9.33 30.60
C ASP A 71 28.21 9.46 29.82
N LEU A 72 27.12 9.86 30.51
CA LEU A 72 25.84 10.08 29.87
C LEU A 72 25.92 11.21 28.83
N SER A 73 25.51 10.89 27.61
CA SER A 73 25.40 11.88 26.54
C SER A 73 24.25 12.85 26.80
N GLN A 74 24.41 14.11 26.40
CA GLN A 74 23.37 15.13 26.48
C GLN A 74 22.36 15.03 25.27
N ASN A 75 22.44 13.96 24.49
CA ASN A 75 21.56 13.71 23.35
C ASN A 75 20.38 12.87 23.77
N SER A 76 19.18 13.21 23.24
CA SER A 76 18.01 12.38 23.35
C SER A 76 18.06 11.22 22.34
N PHE A 77 17.24 10.18 22.57
CA PHE A 77 17.10 9.06 21.65
C PHE A 77 15.68 8.54 21.58
N TYR A 78 15.35 7.90 20.46
CA TYR A 78 14.10 7.20 20.26
C TYR A 78 14.20 5.75 20.68
N VAL A 79 13.08 5.20 21.20
CA VAL A 79 12.92 3.77 21.54
C VAL A 79 11.71 3.22 20.78
N PHE A 80 11.91 2.15 20.02
CA PHE A 80 10.91 1.54 19.17
C PHE A 80 10.69 0.07 19.55
N GLY A 81 9.48 -0.31 19.87
CA GLY A 81 9.07 -1.70 19.94
C GLY A 81 8.89 -2.31 18.54
N GLN A 82 9.09 -3.60 18.40
CA GLN A 82 8.73 -4.31 17.16
C GLN A 82 7.21 -4.18 16.93
N ARG A 83 6.87 -3.71 15.73
CA ARG A 83 5.50 -3.39 15.35
C ARG A 83 4.55 -4.57 15.61
N ARG A 84 3.34 -4.30 16.12
CA ARG A 84 2.30 -5.27 16.51
C ARG A 84 2.71 -6.29 17.58
N ALA A 85 3.95 -6.29 18.01
CA ALA A 85 4.47 -7.29 18.95
C ALA A 85 4.93 -6.71 20.27
N LEU A 86 5.48 -5.48 20.26
CA LEU A 86 5.92 -4.78 21.46
C LEU A 86 5.39 -3.35 21.48
N SER A 87 4.76 -2.93 22.56
CA SER A 87 4.52 -1.51 22.85
C SER A 87 5.57 -0.99 23.82
N VAL A 88 5.90 0.30 23.67
CA VAL A 88 6.93 1.00 24.47
C VAL A 88 6.40 2.38 24.85
N SER A 89 6.57 2.76 26.10
CA SER A 89 6.23 4.08 26.61
C SER A 89 7.16 4.50 27.75
N PRO A 90 7.74 5.72 27.76
CA PRO A 90 7.75 6.68 26.65
C PRO A 90 8.61 6.22 25.45
N ARG A 91 8.44 6.81 24.28
CA ARG A 91 9.21 6.47 23.08
C ARG A 91 10.45 7.35 22.85
N THR A 92 10.68 8.32 23.70
CA THR A 92 11.80 9.25 23.59
C THR A 92 12.42 9.42 24.99
N SER A 93 13.74 9.41 25.06
CA SER A 93 14.46 9.81 26.28
C SER A 93 14.31 11.31 26.53
N ASP A 94 14.62 11.71 27.74
CA ASP A 94 14.92 13.11 28.03
C ASP A 94 16.25 13.54 27.40
N SER A 95 16.67 14.79 27.66
CA SER A 95 17.96 15.36 27.20
C SER A 95 19.16 14.91 28.01
N THR A 96 18.99 14.03 29.01
CA THR A 96 20.09 13.54 29.86
C THR A 96 20.66 12.21 29.39
N GLY A 97 20.23 11.70 28.23
CA GLY A 97 20.69 10.44 27.68
C GLY A 97 20.18 9.20 28.40
N ILE A 98 19.14 9.31 29.23
CA ILE A 98 18.50 8.17 29.91
C ILE A 98 17.03 8.08 29.49
N ALA A 99 16.54 6.84 29.34
CA ALA A 99 15.11 6.54 29.23
C ALA A 99 14.77 5.35 30.12
N THR A 100 13.83 5.53 31.04
CA THR A 100 13.13 4.41 31.70
C THR A 100 11.84 4.18 30.92
N VAL A 101 11.78 3.03 30.23
CA VAL A 101 10.67 2.70 29.34
C VAL A 101 9.92 1.47 29.84
N THR A 102 8.60 1.51 29.74
CA THR A 102 7.73 0.37 29.97
C THR A 102 7.56 -0.38 28.64
N VAL A 103 7.97 -1.65 28.58
CA VAL A 103 7.80 -2.53 27.43
C VAL A 103 6.74 -3.56 27.73
N LYS A 104 5.76 -3.74 26.82
CA LYS A 104 4.73 -4.77 26.92
C LYS A 104 4.77 -5.67 25.69
N ALA A 105 4.76 -6.99 25.90
CA ALA A 105 4.70 -7.98 24.83
C ALA A 105 3.23 -8.29 24.45
N HIS A 106 2.94 -8.30 23.15
CA HIS A 106 1.59 -8.58 22.60
C HIS A 106 1.56 -9.85 21.74
N LYS A 107 2.72 -10.29 21.24
CA LYS A 107 2.86 -11.49 20.40
C LYS A 107 4.06 -12.31 20.84
N PRO A 108 4.03 -13.64 20.67
CA PRO A 108 5.17 -14.49 20.91
C PRO A 108 6.22 -14.34 19.79
N GLY A 109 7.45 -14.72 20.09
CA GLY A 109 8.57 -14.75 19.17
C GLY A 109 9.86 -14.14 19.71
N ARG A 110 10.89 -14.11 18.87
CA ARG A 110 12.13 -13.39 19.14
C ARG A 110 12.02 -11.97 18.60
N LEU A 111 11.60 -11.06 19.44
CA LEU A 111 11.26 -9.70 19.12
C LEU A 111 12.45 -8.77 19.32
N ARG A 112 12.33 -7.52 18.83
CA ARG A 112 13.38 -6.49 18.91
C ARG A 112 12.83 -5.21 19.50
N LEU A 113 13.52 -4.70 20.52
CA LEU A 113 13.44 -3.33 20.98
C LEU A 113 14.58 -2.57 20.33
N SER A 114 14.32 -1.56 19.53
CA SER A 114 15.33 -0.79 18.80
C SER A 114 15.49 0.61 19.37
N VAL A 115 16.70 1.13 19.39
CA VAL A 115 17.02 2.49 19.83
C VAL A 115 17.76 3.24 18.75
N GLN A 116 17.57 4.57 18.70
CA GLN A 116 18.26 5.43 17.74
C GLN A 116 18.53 6.80 18.36
N SER A 117 19.79 7.25 18.35
CA SER A 117 20.15 8.59 18.83
C SER A 117 19.54 9.69 17.96
N ILE A 118 19.21 10.82 18.60
CA ILE A 118 18.70 12.02 17.91
C ILE A 118 19.88 13.00 17.80
N THR A 119 20.52 13.02 16.62
CA THR A 119 21.66 13.89 16.32
C THR A 119 21.32 14.85 15.19
N VAL A 120 22.06 15.96 15.10
CA VAL A 120 21.82 16.99 14.06
C VAL A 120 22.11 16.45 12.67
N LYS A 121 23.24 15.73 12.50
CA LYS A 121 23.61 15.10 11.23
C LYS A 121 23.08 13.67 11.15
N ARG A 122 22.46 13.30 10.04
CA ARG A 122 21.89 11.96 9.84
C ARG A 122 22.93 10.85 9.91
N ASP A 123 24.13 11.11 9.42
CA ASP A 123 25.22 10.14 9.33
C ASP A 123 25.88 9.85 10.70
N ASP A 124 25.69 10.72 11.70
CA ASP A 124 26.19 10.57 13.06
C ASP A 124 25.22 9.78 13.98
N ARG A 125 24.11 9.26 13.44
CA ARG A 125 23.11 8.52 14.20
C ARG A 125 23.56 7.13 14.55
N VAL A 126 23.61 6.85 15.84
CA VAL A 126 23.87 5.49 16.35
C VAL A 126 22.57 4.75 16.56
N ARG A 127 22.57 3.46 16.25
CA ARG A 127 21.43 2.56 16.42
C ARG A 127 21.89 1.29 17.11
N ASP A 128 21.02 0.77 17.98
CA ASP A 128 21.21 -0.53 18.61
C ASP A 128 19.87 -1.21 18.88
N LYS A 129 19.91 -2.44 19.38
CA LYS A 129 18.72 -3.27 19.60
C LYS A 129 18.91 -4.21 20.78
N LEU A 130 17.86 -4.34 21.59
CA LEU A 130 17.74 -5.36 22.61
C LEU A 130 16.84 -6.50 22.10
N VAL A 131 17.22 -7.75 22.36
CA VAL A 131 16.39 -8.92 22.05
C VAL A 131 15.37 -9.13 23.16
N VAL A 132 14.09 -9.27 22.79
CA VAL A 132 13.01 -9.61 23.71
C VAL A 132 12.49 -11.00 23.30
N ASN A 133 12.73 -12.00 24.12
CA ASN A 133 12.24 -13.37 23.90
C ASN A 133 10.87 -13.52 24.55
N VAL A 134 9.87 -13.85 23.73
CA VAL A 134 8.50 -14.08 24.19
C VAL A 134 8.11 -15.50 23.79
N PRO A 135 8.03 -16.44 24.75
CA PRO A 135 7.66 -17.81 24.44
C PRO A 135 6.24 -17.87 23.87
N PHE A 136 5.99 -18.85 23.02
CA PHE A 136 4.66 -19.13 22.54
C PHE A 136 3.80 -19.66 23.70
N PRO A 137 2.63 -19.06 23.98
CA PRO A 137 1.69 -19.62 24.94
C PRO A 137 1.26 -21.04 24.52
N PRO A 138 0.91 -21.94 25.45
CA PRO A 138 0.32 -23.23 25.10
C PRO A 138 -0.90 -23.08 24.20
N ILE A 139 -1.18 -24.09 23.37
CA ILE A 139 -2.41 -24.13 22.59
C ILE A 139 -3.59 -24.38 23.53
N ASP A 140 -4.61 -23.53 23.44
CA ASP A 140 -5.86 -23.67 24.20
C ASP A 140 -6.83 -24.62 23.45
N HIS A 141 -7.15 -24.31 22.20
CA HIS A 141 -8.06 -25.11 21.39
C HIS A 141 -7.83 -24.98 19.89
N ILE A 142 -8.47 -25.86 19.13
CA ILE A 142 -8.46 -25.87 17.65
C ILE A 142 -9.90 -25.73 17.16
N VAL A 143 -10.10 -24.87 16.15
CA VAL A 143 -11.41 -24.66 15.53
C VAL A 143 -11.39 -25.15 14.09
N PHE A 144 -12.35 -25.98 13.70
CA PHE A 144 -12.56 -26.30 12.30
C PHE A 144 -13.34 -25.18 11.62
N ASN A 145 -12.78 -24.59 10.56
CA ASN A 145 -13.44 -23.52 9.80
C ASN A 145 -14.64 -24.03 8.99
N GLN A 146 -14.69 -25.32 8.72
CA GLN A 146 -15.77 -26.00 7.99
C GLN A 146 -16.19 -27.24 8.75
N THR A 147 -17.50 -27.37 8.97
CA THR A 147 -18.08 -28.46 9.76
C THR A 147 -19.24 -29.16 9.02
N PRO A 148 -19.02 -29.80 7.85
CA PRO A 148 -20.07 -30.46 7.10
C PRO A 148 -20.52 -31.74 7.81
N ARG A 149 -21.78 -31.83 8.21
CA ARG A 149 -22.34 -33.04 8.87
C ARG A 149 -22.48 -34.22 7.91
N LYS A 150 -22.56 -33.96 6.60
CA LYS A 150 -22.77 -34.94 5.53
C LYS A 150 -21.84 -34.61 4.36
N LEU A 151 -21.18 -35.63 3.83
CA LEU A 151 -20.45 -35.59 2.57
C LEU A 151 -20.92 -36.72 1.65
N TYR A 152 -20.69 -36.55 0.34
CA TYR A 152 -21.00 -37.59 -0.64
C TYR A 152 -19.75 -38.39 -0.99
N THR A 153 -19.90 -39.68 -1.36
CA THR A 153 -18.78 -40.48 -1.87
C THR A 153 -18.24 -39.90 -3.17
N GLU A 154 -16.95 -40.08 -3.41
CA GLU A 154 -16.26 -39.62 -4.64
C GLU A 154 -16.21 -38.08 -4.73
N THR A 155 -16.14 -37.40 -3.59
CA THR A 155 -15.93 -35.95 -3.52
C THR A 155 -14.72 -35.62 -2.67
N SER A 156 -14.13 -34.46 -2.91
CA SER A 156 -13.08 -33.89 -2.13
C SER A 156 -13.55 -32.61 -1.46
N THR A 157 -13.15 -32.39 -0.23
CA THR A 157 -13.48 -31.16 0.54
C THR A 157 -12.25 -30.66 1.25
N SER A 158 -11.89 -29.41 1.07
CA SER A 158 -10.81 -28.79 1.82
C SER A 158 -11.21 -28.63 3.28
N PHE A 159 -10.28 -28.97 4.20
CA PHE A 159 -10.44 -28.72 5.62
C PHE A 159 -9.34 -27.80 6.09
N SER A 160 -9.73 -26.69 6.66
CA SER A 160 -8.81 -25.79 7.36
C SER A 160 -9.19 -25.68 8.83
N VAL A 161 -8.20 -25.43 9.64
CA VAL A 161 -8.38 -25.22 11.07
C VAL A 161 -7.65 -23.98 11.53
N GLU A 162 -8.18 -23.36 12.55
CA GLU A 162 -7.53 -22.28 13.27
C GLU A 162 -7.07 -22.82 14.63
N VAL A 163 -5.82 -22.55 14.98
CA VAL A 163 -5.23 -22.95 16.26
C VAL A 163 -5.14 -21.70 17.14
N ILE A 164 -5.80 -21.74 18.29
CA ILE A 164 -5.85 -20.63 19.24
C ILE A 164 -5.03 -20.99 20.47
N ASP A 165 -4.16 -20.09 20.91
CA ASP A 165 -3.39 -20.26 22.13
C ASP A 165 -4.08 -19.68 23.36
N GLU A 166 -3.53 -19.94 24.57
CA GLU A 166 -4.10 -19.45 25.85
C GLU A 166 -4.11 -17.93 25.98
N ALA A 167 -3.38 -17.20 25.14
CA ALA A 167 -3.48 -15.73 25.05
C ALA A 167 -4.56 -15.27 24.08
N GLY A 168 -5.32 -16.19 23.46
CA GLY A 168 -6.34 -15.88 22.45
C GLY A 168 -5.79 -15.48 21.09
N LEU A 169 -4.52 -15.81 20.80
CA LEU A 169 -3.87 -15.49 19.54
C LEU A 169 -3.87 -16.71 18.61
N THR A 170 -4.10 -16.42 17.32
CA THR A 170 -3.99 -17.45 16.27
C THR A 170 -2.52 -17.85 16.05
N ARG A 171 -2.25 -19.15 16.07
CA ARG A 171 -0.95 -19.79 15.85
C ARG A 171 -0.79 -20.20 14.39
N GLU A 172 -0.46 -19.25 13.50
CA GLU A 172 -0.36 -19.47 12.05
C GLU A 172 0.66 -20.56 11.65
N ASN A 173 1.71 -20.76 12.46
CA ASN A 173 2.79 -21.72 12.21
C ASN A 173 2.66 -23.02 13.04
N ALA A 174 1.49 -23.33 13.58
CA ALA A 174 1.30 -24.56 14.31
C ALA A 174 1.36 -25.78 13.36
N ASP A 175 2.13 -26.81 13.73
CA ASP A 175 2.18 -28.09 12.99
C ASP A 175 0.90 -28.89 13.26
N VAL A 176 -0.12 -28.69 12.43
CA VAL A 176 -1.40 -29.36 12.57
C VAL A 176 -1.41 -30.68 11.81
N LYS A 177 -1.74 -31.76 12.50
CA LYS A 177 -1.89 -33.10 11.93
C LYS A 177 -3.37 -33.44 11.79
N LEU A 178 -3.85 -33.49 10.56
CA LEU A 178 -5.20 -33.94 10.22
C LEU A 178 -5.20 -35.48 10.08
N LYS A 179 -6.18 -36.16 10.68
CA LYS A 179 -6.36 -37.60 10.58
C LYS A 179 -7.83 -37.98 10.42
N SER A 180 -8.05 -39.08 9.71
CA SER A 180 -9.33 -39.77 9.60
C SER A 180 -9.33 -41.02 10.46
N SER A 181 -10.41 -41.25 11.18
CA SER A 181 -10.60 -42.49 11.98
C SER A 181 -10.83 -43.72 11.09
N ASN A 182 -11.18 -43.56 9.81
CA ASN A 182 -11.45 -44.64 8.89
C ASN A 182 -11.08 -44.25 7.45
N THR A 183 -9.84 -44.54 7.07
CA THR A 183 -9.27 -44.18 5.75
C THR A 183 -9.93 -44.94 4.58
N ALA A 184 -10.69 -46.01 4.85
CA ALA A 184 -11.51 -46.68 3.83
C ALA A 184 -12.80 -45.95 3.53
N VAL A 185 -13.30 -45.10 4.44
CA VAL A 185 -14.49 -44.25 4.24
C VAL A 185 -14.09 -42.90 3.70
N ALA A 186 -13.12 -42.25 4.33
CA ALA A 186 -12.55 -40.98 3.85
C ALA A 186 -11.12 -40.84 4.37
N ASP A 187 -10.25 -40.17 3.60
CA ASP A 187 -8.86 -39.97 3.94
C ASP A 187 -8.36 -38.60 3.48
N PHE A 188 -7.37 -38.06 4.16
CA PHE A 188 -6.75 -36.81 3.78
C PHE A 188 -5.69 -37.01 2.70
N ASP A 189 -5.70 -36.17 1.69
CA ASP A 189 -4.60 -36.05 0.73
C ASP A 189 -3.42 -35.23 1.33
N ILE A 190 -2.35 -35.08 0.55
CA ILE A 190 -1.14 -34.34 0.96
C ILE A 190 -1.39 -32.81 1.06
N PHE A 191 -2.50 -32.31 0.53
CA PHE A 191 -2.88 -30.90 0.55
C PHE A 191 -3.88 -30.56 1.65
N GLY A 192 -4.28 -31.55 2.47
CA GLY A 192 -5.27 -31.39 3.55
C GLY A 192 -6.73 -31.46 3.09
N ASN A 193 -7.00 -31.96 1.88
CA ASN A 193 -8.36 -32.22 1.44
C ASN A 193 -8.82 -33.60 1.92
N LEU A 194 -10.07 -33.68 2.40
CA LEU A 194 -10.68 -34.94 2.79
C LEU A 194 -11.35 -35.58 1.56
N GLU A 195 -10.75 -36.64 1.02
CA GLU A 195 -11.29 -37.47 -0.07
C GLU A 195 -12.23 -38.53 0.46
N THR A 196 -13.46 -38.52 0.01
CA THR A 196 -14.48 -39.52 0.42
C THR A 196 -14.54 -40.69 -0.54
N LYS A 197 -14.43 -41.94 -0.02
CA LYS A 197 -14.30 -43.16 -0.81
C LYS A 197 -15.54 -44.06 -0.73
N ARG A 198 -16.05 -44.33 0.46
CA ARG A 198 -17.19 -45.24 0.70
C ARG A 198 -18.17 -44.64 1.70
N THR A 199 -19.40 -45.16 1.67
CA THR A 199 -20.41 -44.80 2.67
C THR A 199 -20.02 -45.25 4.06
N GLY A 200 -20.26 -44.42 5.06
CA GLY A 200 -19.93 -44.75 6.45
C GLY A 200 -19.93 -43.53 7.35
N ARG A 201 -19.43 -43.72 8.56
CA ARG A 201 -19.16 -42.63 9.50
C ARG A 201 -17.67 -42.52 9.67
N VAL A 202 -17.17 -41.31 9.79
CA VAL A 202 -15.76 -41.01 10.03
C VAL A 202 -15.67 -39.84 11.01
N THR A 203 -14.73 -39.97 11.95
CA THR A 203 -14.32 -38.85 12.79
C THR A 203 -13.04 -38.28 12.21
N VAL A 204 -13.02 -37.01 11.84
CA VAL A 204 -11.80 -36.26 11.52
C VAL A 204 -11.25 -35.66 12.79
N SER A 205 -9.95 -35.66 12.95
CA SER A 205 -9.27 -35.03 14.07
C SER A 205 -8.17 -34.12 13.59
N ALA A 206 -8.04 -32.97 14.24
CA ALA A 206 -6.91 -32.05 14.11
C ALA A 206 -6.13 -32.04 15.40
N THR A 207 -4.81 -32.26 15.34
CA THR A 207 -3.95 -32.31 16.53
C THR A 207 -2.76 -31.38 16.33
N ALA A 208 -2.50 -30.51 17.30
CA ALA A 208 -1.32 -29.65 17.36
C ALA A 208 -0.80 -29.60 18.82
N GLU A 209 0.50 -29.82 19.04
CA GLU A 209 1.18 -29.77 20.36
C GLU A 209 0.46 -30.55 21.48
N GLY A 210 -0.26 -31.62 21.13
CA GLY A 210 -0.98 -32.48 22.10
C GLY A 210 -2.45 -32.14 22.30
N VAL A 211 -2.90 -30.98 21.87
CA VAL A 211 -4.33 -30.58 21.84
C VAL A 211 -4.99 -31.21 20.61
N THR A 212 -6.16 -31.78 20.79
CA THR A 212 -6.89 -32.47 19.71
C THR A 212 -8.35 -32.05 19.70
N GLU A 213 -8.82 -31.60 18.55
CA GLU A 213 -10.24 -31.39 18.28
C GLU A 213 -10.77 -32.42 17.30
N GLN A 214 -12.03 -32.78 17.43
CA GLN A 214 -12.65 -33.85 16.64
C GLN A 214 -14.01 -33.47 16.09
N TYR A 215 -14.27 -33.92 14.86
CA TYR A 215 -15.52 -33.66 14.18
C TYR A 215 -16.06 -34.89 13.46
N ASN A 216 -17.36 -35.19 13.60
CA ASN A 216 -18.00 -36.38 13.06
C ASN A 216 -18.71 -36.11 11.74
N ILE A 217 -18.38 -36.90 10.73
CA ILE A 217 -18.93 -36.77 9.37
C ILE A 217 -19.64 -38.06 8.98
N ARG A 218 -20.79 -37.94 8.33
CA ARG A 218 -21.46 -39.05 7.66
C ARG A 218 -21.22 -38.98 6.16
N VAL A 219 -20.55 -40.00 5.61
CA VAL A 219 -20.40 -40.16 4.16
C VAL A 219 -21.55 -40.98 3.63
N VAL A 220 -22.30 -40.44 2.68
CA VAL A 220 -23.44 -41.07 2.03
C VAL A 220 -23.16 -41.32 0.55
N LYS A 221 -23.90 -42.22 -0.07
CA LYS A 221 -23.74 -42.48 -1.50
C LYS A 221 -24.03 -41.21 -2.32
N ASN A 222 -23.13 -40.89 -3.24
CA ASN A 222 -23.34 -39.77 -4.15
C ASN A 222 -24.54 -40.01 -5.08
N PRO A 223 -25.59 -39.18 -4.99
CA PRO A 223 -26.77 -39.32 -5.82
C PRO A 223 -26.62 -38.70 -7.23
N VAL A 224 -25.52 -37.96 -7.46
CA VAL A 224 -25.26 -37.30 -8.75
C VAL A 224 -25.17 -38.29 -9.89
N ARG A 225 -25.80 -37.99 -11.03
CA ARG A 225 -25.77 -38.80 -12.27
C ARG A 225 -25.43 -37.96 -13.49
N SER A 226 -25.52 -36.67 -13.40
CA SER A 226 -25.11 -35.74 -14.44
C SER A 226 -24.83 -34.38 -13.82
N VAL A 227 -24.05 -33.56 -14.52
CA VAL A 227 -23.81 -32.14 -14.24
C VAL A 227 -24.23 -31.38 -15.48
N THR A 228 -24.84 -30.24 -15.30
CA THR A 228 -25.06 -29.27 -16.37
C THR A 228 -24.19 -28.05 -16.12
N LEU A 229 -23.75 -27.39 -17.18
CA LEU A 229 -22.96 -26.17 -17.11
C LEU A 229 -23.43 -25.19 -18.18
N SER A 230 -23.74 -23.96 -17.78
CA SER A 230 -24.09 -22.87 -18.69
C SER A 230 -23.30 -21.59 -18.29
N ALA A 231 -23.17 -20.70 -19.24
CA ALA A 231 -22.64 -19.36 -19.09
C ALA A 231 -23.46 -18.41 -19.98
N GLU A 232 -23.59 -17.17 -19.57
CA GLU A 232 -24.41 -16.18 -20.28
C GLU A 232 -23.87 -15.82 -21.66
N LYS A 233 -22.53 -15.92 -21.85
CA LYS A 233 -21.84 -15.51 -23.07
C LYS A 233 -20.94 -16.62 -23.58
N ASP A 234 -20.81 -16.71 -24.92
CA ASP A 234 -19.87 -17.60 -25.61
C ASP A 234 -18.55 -16.87 -25.99
N GLU A 235 -18.56 -15.54 -25.93
CA GLU A 235 -17.39 -14.68 -26.17
C GLU A 235 -17.36 -13.58 -25.12
N ILE A 236 -16.16 -13.40 -24.50
CA ILE A 236 -15.84 -12.35 -23.54
C ILE A 236 -14.49 -11.72 -23.89
N ARG A 237 -14.14 -10.59 -23.26
CA ARG A 237 -12.82 -10.00 -23.38
C ARG A 237 -11.94 -10.47 -22.22
N THR A 238 -10.62 -10.37 -22.37
CA THR A 238 -9.70 -10.51 -21.23
C THR A 238 -10.14 -9.56 -20.11
N GLY A 239 -10.14 -10.06 -18.88
CA GLY A 239 -10.56 -9.29 -17.72
C GLY A 239 -12.08 -9.10 -17.54
N ASP A 240 -12.94 -9.62 -18.42
CA ASP A 240 -14.37 -9.70 -18.13
C ASP A 240 -14.65 -10.94 -17.27
N VAL A 241 -15.38 -10.78 -16.18
CA VAL A 241 -15.80 -11.90 -15.32
C VAL A 241 -17.02 -12.58 -15.95
N LEU A 242 -16.95 -13.90 -16.08
CA LEU A 242 -18.03 -14.75 -16.57
C LEU A 242 -18.54 -15.64 -15.45
N VAL A 243 -19.82 -15.52 -15.11
CA VAL A 243 -20.44 -16.38 -14.11
C VAL A 243 -20.85 -17.71 -14.76
N LEU A 244 -20.40 -18.80 -14.15
CA LEU A 244 -20.71 -20.17 -14.53
C LEU A 244 -21.86 -20.70 -13.67
N ASN A 245 -22.93 -21.16 -14.31
CA ASN A 245 -24.04 -21.78 -13.63
C ASN A 245 -24.00 -23.29 -13.85
N ALA A 246 -23.63 -24.03 -12.82
CA ALA A 246 -23.58 -25.47 -12.84
C ALA A 246 -24.62 -26.07 -11.89
N THR A 247 -25.22 -27.21 -12.29
CA THR A 247 -26.20 -27.93 -11.47
C THR A 247 -25.89 -29.42 -11.50
N ALA A 248 -25.74 -30.01 -10.34
CA ALA A 248 -25.64 -31.46 -10.19
C ALA A 248 -27.08 -32.08 -10.15
N LEU A 249 -27.31 -33.12 -10.96
CA LEU A 249 -28.61 -33.74 -11.10
C LEU A 249 -28.56 -35.21 -10.68
N ASN A 250 -29.65 -35.71 -10.10
CA ASN A 250 -29.86 -37.13 -9.81
C ASN A 250 -30.43 -37.89 -11.02
N ARG A 251 -30.69 -39.20 -10.87
CA ARG A 251 -31.23 -40.07 -11.93
C ARG A 251 -32.60 -39.62 -12.47
N SER A 252 -33.34 -38.79 -11.75
CA SER A 252 -34.66 -38.26 -12.14
C SER A 252 -34.59 -36.81 -12.60
N ASP A 253 -33.39 -36.32 -12.98
CA ASP A 253 -33.08 -34.97 -13.42
C ASP A 253 -33.47 -33.86 -12.41
N ARG A 254 -33.48 -34.20 -11.13
CA ARG A 254 -33.72 -33.24 -10.04
C ARG A 254 -32.42 -32.73 -9.52
N ALA A 255 -32.34 -31.41 -9.27
CA ALA A 255 -31.20 -30.77 -8.67
C ALA A 255 -30.86 -31.31 -7.27
N ILE A 256 -29.60 -31.35 -6.97
CA ILE A 256 -29.02 -31.71 -5.66
C ILE A 256 -28.26 -30.49 -5.17
N ASP A 257 -28.95 -29.65 -4.40
CA ASP A 257 -28.49 -28.33 -4.03
C ASP A 257 -27.23 -28.34 -3.12
N ASP A 258 -27.01 -29.45 -2.39
CA ASP A 258 -25.85 -29.62 -1.51
C ASP A 258 -24.77 -30.52 -2.11
N ALA A 259 -24.81 -30.85 -3.40
CA ALA A 259 -23.71 -31.52 -4.05
C ALA A 259 -22.54 -30.56 -4.28
N PRO A 260 -21.32 -30.92 -3.85
CA PRO A 260 -20.15 -30.08 -4.12
C PRO A 260 -19.88 -30.04 -5.63
N ILE A 261 -19.74 -28.85 -6.16
CA ILE A 261 -19.32 -28.61 -7.55
C ILE A 261 -17.96 -27.97 -7.50
N THR A 262 -17.02 -28.50 -8.28
CA THR A 262 -15.69 -27.92 -8.49
C THR A 262 -15.59 -27.38 -9.91
N TYR A 263 -14.97 -26.23 -10.06
CA TYR A 263 -14.74 -25.59 -11.34
C TYR A 263 -13.28 -25.64 -11.72
N SER A 264 -13.02 -25.84 -13.01
CA SER A 264 -11.68 -25.79 -13.59
C SER A 264 -11.76 -25.33 -15.05
N TYR A 265 -10.62 -25.06 -15.65
CA TYR A 265 -10.55 -24.73 -17.07
C TYR A 265 -9.32 -25.34 -17.74
N ILE A 266 -9.43 -25.49 -19.05
CA ILE A 266 -8.31 -25.77 -19.96
C ILE A 266 -8.36 -24.68 -21.02
N GLY A 267 -7.22 -24.04 -21.30
CA GLY A 267 -7.18 -22.95 -22.27
C GLY A 267 -6.05 -23.08 -23.27
N GLN A 268 -6.27 -22.57 -24.48
CA GLN A 268 -5.29 -22.45 -25.53
C GLN A 268 -5.22 -20.99 -25.97
N ALA A 269 -4.05 -20.36 -25.80
CA ALA A 269 -3.84 -18.98 -26.22
C ALA A 269 -3.83 -18.83 -27.75
N ASP A 270 -4.29 -17.68 -28.24
CA ASP A 270 -4.34 -17.38 -29.69
C ASP A 270 -2.96 -17.29 -30.36
N TYR A 271 -1.89 -17.14 -29.61
CA TYR A 271 -0.49 -17.15 -30.10
C TYR A 271 -0.02 -18.54 -30.55
N GLY A 272 -0.87 -19.28 -31.12
CA GLY A 272 -1.01 -20.67 -31.47
C GLY A 272 0.19 -21.42 -32.06
N LYS A 273 1.34 -20.82 -32.33
CA LYS A 273 2.52 -21.57 -32.83
C LYS A 273 3.49 -22.02 -31.76
N PHE A 274 3.38 -21.51 -30.54
CA PHE A 274 4.34 -21.81 -29.47
C PHE A 274 3.71 -22.51 -28.25
N GLY A 275 2.44 -22.87 -28.31
CA GLY A 275 1.80 -23.70 -27.29
C GLY A 275 1.84 -23.12 -25.86
N LEU A 276 1.85 -21.80 -25.71
CA LEU A 276 1.75 -21.20 -24.38
C LEU A 276 0.37 -21.50 -23.81
N PRO A 277 0.28 -21.99 -22.57
CA PRO A 277 -0.99 -22.21 -21.92
C PRO A 277 -1.73 -20.88 -21.78
N ALA A 278 -3.03 -20.89 -22.00
CA ALA A 278 -3.86 -19.73 -21.69
C ALA A 278 -3.95 -19.54 -20.17
N ALA A 279 -3.76 -18.29 -19.73
CA ALA A 279 -3.81 -17.93 -18.32
C ALA A 279 -5.18 -17.36 -17.94
N GLY A 280 -5.65 -17.68 -16.74
CA GLY A 280 -6.90 -17.21 -16.17
C GLY A 280 -7.08 -17.70 -14.73
N LEU A 281 -8.24 -17.40 -14.17
CA LEU A 281 -8.64 -17.80 -12.83
C LEU A 281 -10.10 -18.30 -12.88
N VAL A 282 -10.40 -19.35 -12.16
CA VAL A 282 -11.78 -19.74 -11.83
C VAL A 282 -11.90 -19.90 -10.33
N THR A 283 -12.93 -19.30 -9.74
CA THR A 283 -13.19 -19.35 -8.30
C THR A 283 -14.13 -20.50 -7.95
N ASP A 284 -14.17 -20.87 -6.67
CA ASP A 284 -15.03 -21.95 -6.17
C ASP A 284 -16.52 -21.62 -6.31
N ASP A 285 -16.89 -20.35 -6.38
CA ASP A 285 -18.26 -19.88 -6.63
C ASP A 285 -18.62 -19.81 -8.13
N GLY A 286 -17.71 -20.24 -9.03
CA GLY A 286 -17.95 -20.34 -10.45
C GLY A 286 -17.76 -19.06 -11.25
N ARG A 287 -17.00 -18.08 -10.76
CA ARG A 287 -16.58 -16.90 -11.53
C ARG A 287 -15.30 -17.22 -12.29
N PHE A 288 -15.32 -17.06 -13.60
CA PHE A 288 -14.17 -17.26 -14.48
C PHE A 288 -13.71 -15.92 -15.05
N ILE A 289 -12.41 -15.73 -15.12
CA ILE A 289 -11.76 -14.60 -15.78
C ILE A 289 -10.53 -15.07 -16.54
N ALA A 290 -10.27 -14.50 -17.72
CA ALA A 290 -9.11 -14.82 -18.53
C ALA A 290 -8.10 -13.66 -18.56
N GLU A 291 -6.82 -13.98 -18.44
CA GLU A 291 -5.70 -13.04 -18.58
C GLU A 291 -5.18 -13.00 -20.04
N THR A 292 -5.40 -14.05 -20.81
CA THR A 292 -4.94 -14.16 -22.22
C THR A 292 -6.10 -14.44 -23.15
N ALA A 293 -6.05 -13.86 -24.36
CA ALA A 293 -6.99 -14.18 -25.43
C ALA A 293 -6.78 -15.62 -25.92
N GLY A 294 -7.87 -16.31 -26.27
CA GLY A 294 -7.82 -17.68 -26.72
C GLY A 294 -9.15 -18.45 -26.58
N LEU A 295 -9.07 -19.75 -26.74
CA LEU A 295 -10.19 -20.66 -26.51
C LEU A 295 -10.05 -21.32 -25.14
N TYR A 296 -11.12 -21.30 -24.36
CA TYR A 296 -11.19 -21.89 -23.02
C TYR A 296 -12.33 -22.90 -22.96
N THR A 297 -12.03 -24.09 -22.47
CA THR A 297 -13.01 -25.07 -22.08
C THR A 297 -13.18 -25.03 -20.57
N LEU A 298 -14.31 -24.51 -20.13
CA LEU A 298 -14.71 -24.41 -18.73
C LEU A 298 -15.35 -25.72 -18.32
N ILE A 299 -15.02 -26.23 -17.14
CA ILE A 299 -15.41 -27.56 -16.66
C ILE A 299 -16.04 -27.40 -15.27
N ALA A 300 -17.22 -27.95 -15.09
CA ALA A 300 -17.83 -28.14 -13.77
C ALA A 300 -17.95 -29.63 -13.48
N SER A 301 -17.51 -30.04 -12.29
CA SER A 301 -17.46 -31.44 -11.88
C SER A 301 -18.15 -31.68 -10.54
N SER A 302 -18.79 -32.81 -10.37
CA SER A 302 -19.32 -33.29 -9.09
C SER A 302 -19.18 -34.80 -9.00
N GLY A 303 -18.31 -35.29 -8.15
CA GLY A 303 -17.92 -36.68 -8.12
C GLY A 303 -17.33 -37.14 -9.46
N GLY A 304 -17.79 -38.28 -9.97
CA GLY A 304 -17.34 -38.81 -11.26
C GLY A 304 -18.04 -38.22 -12.50
N TYR A 305 -18.83 -37.14 -12.38
CA TYR A 305 -19.60 -36.52 -13.46
C TYR A 305 -19.12 -35.10 -13.73
N SER A 306 -19.02 -34.72 -14.99
CA SER A 306 -18.64 -33.38 -15.42
C SER A 306 -19.43 -32.87 -16.58
N ALA A 307 -19.51 -31.54 -16.73
CA ALA A 307 -20.02 -30.85 -17.90
C ALA A 307 -18.98 -29.83 -18.37
N GLN A 308 -19.00 -29.51 -19.66
CA GLN A 308 -18.02 -28.62 -20.29
C GLN A 308 -18.72 -27.58 -21.13
N LYS A 309 -18.13 -26.37 -21.16
CA LYS A 309 -18.57 -25.26 -22.01
C LYS A 309 -17.33 -24.58 -22.59
N THR A 310 -17.25 -24.51 -23.92
CA THR A 310 -16.18 -23.78 -24.60
C THR A 310 -16.60 -22.34 -24.84
N ILE A 311 -15.71 -21.39 -24.54
CA ILE A 311 -15.90 -19.97 -24.79
C ILE A 311 -14.67 -19.42 -25.54
N LYS A 312 -14.87 -18.32 -26.25
CA LYS A 312 -13.80 -17.54 -26.89
C LYS A 312 -13.50 -16.30 -26.05
N VAL A 313 -12.24 -16.03 -25.82
CA VAL A 313 -11.77 -14.81 -25.17
C VAL A 313 -11.00 -13.96 -26.17
N VAL A 314 -11.40 -12.70 -26.32
CA VAL A 314 -10.75 -11.72 -27.20
C VAL A 314 -10.00 -10.67 -26.37
N PRO A 315 -8.97 -9.99 -26.95
CA PRO A 315 -8.28 -8.91 -26.23
C PRO A 315 -9.23 -7.78 -25.84
N ARG A 316 -9.01 -7.18 -24.67
CA ARG A 316 -9.85 -6.07 -24.16
C ARG A 316 -9.75 -4.81 -25.04
N ASN A 317 -8.58 -4.49 -25.57
CA ASN A 317 -8.34 -3.37 -26.51
C ASN A 317 -8.82 -2.00 -25.98
N VAL A 318 -8.43 -1.63 -24.78
CA VAL A 318 -8.77 -0.33 -24.16
C VAL A 318 -7.68 0.73 -24.28
N GLN A 319 -6.53 0.41 -24.88
CA GLN A 319 -5.38 1.31 -24.93
C GLN A 319 -5.68 2.60 -25.66
N LYS A 320 -5.19 3.70 -25.09
CA LYS A 320 -5.20 5.05 -25.62
C LYS A 320 -3.76 5.59 -25.66
N LYS A 321 -3.54 6.62 -26.46
CA LYS A 321 -2.25 7.31 -26.50
C LYS A 321 -2.20 8.36 -25.41
N ALA A 322 -1.29 8.21 -24.47
CA ALA A 322 -0.95 9.28 -23.54
C ALA A 322 -0.06 10.30 -24.25
N LYS A 323 -0.60 11.49 -24.51
CA LYS A 323 0.06 12.57 -25.23
C LYS A 323 0.49 13.65 -24.25
N LEU A 324 1.77 14.01 -24.27
CA LEU A 324 2.25 15.18 -23.55
C LEU A 324 1.58 16.44 -24.08
N VAL A 325 1.00 17.23 -23.19
CA VAL A 325 0.44 18.55 -23.47
C VAL A 325 1.43 19.60 -23.03
N GLY A 326 1.89 19.56 -21.77
CA GLY A 326 2.84 20.51 -21.23
C GLY A 326 3.73 19.93 -20.14
N HIS A 327 4.81 20.66 -19.85
CA HIS A 327 5.79 20.28 -18.85
C HIS A 327 6.41 21.53 -18.21
N GLY A 328 6.28 21.62 -16.89
CA GLY A 328 6.96 22.59 -16.04
C GLY A 328 8.20 21.97 -15.40
N LEU A 329 9.40 22.30 -15.93
CA LEU A 329 10.66 21.70 -15.48
C LEU A 329 11.08 22.23 -14.11
N ILE A 330 11.32 21.31 -13.16
CA ILE A 330 12.11 21.50 -11.95
C ILE A 330 13.24 20.47 -11.98
N SER A 331 14.49 20.90 -11.81
CA SER A 331 15.65 20.04 -12.00
C SER A 331 16.76 20.20 -10.96
N ASP A 332 16.65 21.19 -10.12
CA ASP A 332 17.62 21.49 -9.03
C ASP A 332 17.25 20.79 -7.70
N VAL A 333 15.95 20.51 -7.52
CA VAL A 333 15.40 19.80 -6.36
C VAL A 333 14.53 18.62 -6.80
N LEU A 334 14.18 17.74 -5.86
CA LEU A 334 13.17 16.70 -6.10
C LEU A 334 11.78 17.26 -5.83
N THR A 335 10.85 17.06 -6.75
CA THR A 335 9.44 17.40 -6.59
C THR A 335 8.75 16.32 -5.77
N SER A 336 7.75 16.68 -4.96
CA SER A 336 6.89 15.76 -4.22
C SER A 336 5.44 15.78 -4.74
N ASP A 337 4.45 15.90 -3.85
CA ASP A 337 3.04 15.87 -4.22
C ASP A 337 2.57 17.12 -4.97
N LEU A 338 1.36 17.04 -5.53
CA LEU A 338 0.73 18.11 -6.29
C LEU A 338 -0.74 18.27 -5.91
N TRP A 339 -1.25 19.49 -6.14
CA TRP A 339 -2.69 19.76 -6.16
C TRP A 339 -3.04 20.76 -7.27
N VAL A 340 -4.11 20.48 -8.02
CA VAL A 340 -4.61 21.35 -9.10
C VAL A 340 -6.00 21.86 -8.74
N TRP A 341 -6.25 23.17 -8.92
CA TRP A 341 -7.52 23.79 -8.56
C TRP A 341 -7.92 24.92 -9.48
N ALA A 342 -9.20 25.29 -9.45
CA ALA A 342 -9.74 26.46 -10.15
C ALA A 342 -9.49 27.73 -9.34
N GLY A 343 -9.11 28.80 -10.02
CA GLY A 343 -8.98 30.11 -9.40
C GLY A 343 -10.32 30.71 -8.96
N VAL A 344 -10.27 31.57 -7.95
CA VAL A 344 -11.44 32.19 -7.34
C VAL A 344 -11.42 33.71 -7.49
N ASP A 345 -12.55 34.38 -7.29
CA ASP A 345 -12.72 35.82 -7.33
C ASP A 345 -12.21 36.44 -8.64
N LYS A 346 -11.22 37.35 -8.58
CA LYS A 346 -10.60 37.97 -9.75
C LYS A 346 -9.84 37.02 -10.66
N HIS A 347 -9.61 35.78 -10.20
CA HIS A 347 -8.90 34.71 -10.92
C HIS A 347 -9.86 33.63 -11.44
N GLU A 348 -11.18 33.83 -11.31
CA GLU A 348 -12.17 32.93 -11.88
C GLU A 348 -11.91 32.69 -13.39
N GLY A 349 -12.01 31.42 -13.80
CA GLY A 349 -11.72 31.01 -15.19
C GLY A 349 -10.24 30.65 -15.44
N LYS A 350 -9.35 30.87 -14.47
CA LYS A 350 -7.97 30.41 -14.50
C LYS A 350 -7.81 29.11 -13.70
N ASP A 351 -6.77 28.36 -14.03
CA ASP A 351 -6.42 27.13 -13.37
C ASP A 351 -5.00 27.20 -12.80
N PHE A 352 -4.82 26.66 -11.61
CA PHE A 352 -3.57 26.70 -10.87
C PHE A 352 -3.16 25.32 -10.38
N ALA A 353 -1.87 25.16 -10.12
CA ALA A 353 -1.34 23.98 -9.43
C ALA A 353 -0.32 24.39 -8.37
N VAL A 354 -0.13 23.54 -7.38
CA VAL A 354 0.98 23.62 -6.43
C VAL A 354 1.73 22.31 -6.43
N THR A 355 3.06 22.37 -6.30
CA THR A 355 3.91 21.20 -6.09
C THR A 355 4.81 21.41 -4.90
N GLY A 356 4.97 20.38 -4.05
CA GLY A 356 5.94 20.38 -2.97
C GLY A 356 7.33 19.92 -3.42
N THR A 357 8.26 19.81 -2.45
CA THR A 357 9.64 19.36 -2.68
C THR A 357 10.10 18.34 -1.65
N TRP A 358 10.96 17.43 -2.06
CA TRP A 358 11.47 16.35 -1.21
C TRP A 358 12.99 16.44 -1.04
N GLY A 359 13.47 16.45 0.21
CA GLY A 359 14.90 16.52 0.51
C GLY A 359 15.57 17.79 -0.04
N SER A 360 14.93 18.94 0.12
CA SER A 360 15.30 20.24 -0.41
C SER A 360 15.38 21.29 0.70
N ASN A 361 15.06 22.55 0.41
CA ASN A 361 15.11 23.68 1.35
C ASN A 361 13.72 24.20 1.76
N GLY A 362 12.68 23.35 1.62
CA GLY A 362 11.31 23.69 2.05
C GLY A 362 10.52 24.56 1.07
N GLU A 363 10.81 24.46 -0.22
CA GLU A 363 10.07 25.19 -1.26
C GLU A 363 8.76 24.47 -1.62
N ALA A 364 7.70 25.28 -1.90
CA ALA A 364 6.51 24.89 -2.61
C ALA A 364 6.31 25.84 -3.80
N TYR A 365 6.12 25.30 -5.00
CA TYR A 365 5.99 26.07 -6.25
C TYR A 365 4.55 26.18 -6.66
N PHE A 366 4.08 27.40 -6.92
CA PHE A 366 2.74 27.71 -7.43
C PHE A 366 2.80 27.98 -8.93
N TRP A 367 1.88 27.38 -9.68
CA TRP A 367 1.88 27.36 -11.14
C TRP A 367 0.59 27.96 -11.69
N ASP A 368 0.68 28.76 -12.75
CA ASP A 368 -0.45 29.02 -13.65
C ASP A 368 -0.48 27.92 -14.71
N VAL A 369 -1.53 27.11 -14.68
CA VAL A 369 -1.77 25.98 -15.59
C VAL A 369 -3.01 26.21 -16.45
N THR A 370 -3.49 27.44 -16.54
CA THR A 370 -4.64 27.86 -17.36
C THR A 370 -4.46 27.43 -18.83
N ASN A 371 -3.23 27.54 -19.34
CA ASN A 371 -2.81 26.93 -20.59
C ASN A 371 -1.89 25.76 -20.28
N PRO A 372 -2.41 24.51 -20.34
CA PRO A 372 -1.60 23.34 -19.95
C PRO A 372 -0.34 23.12 -20.79
N ASP A 373 -0.27 23.68 -22.02
CA ASP A 373 0.91 23.57 -22.90
C ASP A 373 2.04 24.56 -22.55
N SER A 374 1.76 25.55 -21.70
CA SER A 374 2.67 26.64 -21.32
C SER A 374 2.63 26.95 -19.82
N MET A 375 2.73 25.92 -18.98
CA MET A 375 2.73 26.02 -17.52
C MET A 375 3.92 26.84 -17.02
N ILE A 376 3.68 27.80 -16.14
CA ILE A 376 4.70 28.68 -15.57
C ILE A 376 4.61 28.77 -14.04
N ILE A 377 5.75 28.81 -13.37
CA ILE A 377 5.80 29.13 -11.93
C ILE A 377 5.47 30.62 -11.77
N ILE A 378 4.51 30.92 -10.90
CA ILE A 378 4.01 32.25 -10.63
C ILE A 378 4.35 32.74 -9.24
N ASP A 379 4.59 31.84 -8.31
CA ASP A 379 5.03 32.14 -6.95
C ASP A 379 5.78 30.97 -6.32
N THR A 380 6.54 31.23 -5.26
CA THR A 380 7.26 30.22 -4.51
C THR A 380 7.23 30.58 -3.03
N ILE A 381 6.70 29.68 -2.21
CA ILE A 381 6.76 29.79 -0.76
C ILE A 381 7.93 28.92 -0.25
N THR A 382 8.75 29.50 0.61
CA THR A 382 9.84 28.78 1.29
C THR A 382 9.59 28.80 2.79
N VAL A 383 9.63 27.61 3.41
CA VAL A 383 9.47 27.42 4.86
C VAL A 383 10.70 26.71 5.44
N ASP A 384 10.93 26.84 6.74
CA ASP A 384 12.00 26.07 7.44
C ASP A 384 11.62 24.59 7.48
N ALA A 385 11.95 23.87 6.41
CA ALA A 385 11.71 22.44 6.26
C ALA A 385 12.76 21.82 5.33
N ARG A 386 13.11 20.57 5.58
CA ARG A 386 13.85 19.74 4.61
C ARG A 386 12.96 19.24 3.49
N THR A 387 11.69 19.06 3.79
CA THR A 387 10.71 18.44 2.86
C THR A 387 9.35 19.10 3.06
N VAL A 388 8.77 19.58 1.97
CA VAL A 388 7.34 19.86 1.83
C VAL A 388 6.76 18.65 1.11
N ASN A 389 6.42 17.60 1.87
CA ASN A 389 6.04 16.30 1.30
C ASN A 389 4.68 16.37 0.62
N ASP A 390 3.71 16.98 1.29
CA ASP A 390 2.33 17.02 0.87
C ASP A 390 1.79 18.44 0.79
N VAL A 391 0.92 18.67 -0.18
CA VAL A 391 0.29 19.96 -0.48
C VAL A 391 -1.19 19.74 -0.78
N LYS A 392 -2.07 20.51 -0.13
CA LYS A 392 -3.52 20.42 -0.35
C LYS A 392 -4.12 21.81 -0.43
N ILE A 393 -5.16 21.94 -1.25
CA ILE A 393 -5.97 23.18 -1.34
C ILE A 393 -7.39 22.83 -0.89
N SER A 394 -8.01 23.75 -0.16
CA SER A 394 -9.41 23.63 0.24
C SER A 394 -10.35 23.57 -0.97
N GLU A 395 -11.52 22.96 -0.79
CA GLU A 395 -12.51 22.80 -1.86
C GLU A 395 -12.94 24.15 -2.47
N ASP A 396 -12.99 25.19 -1.64
CA ASP A 396 -13.33 26.56 -2.08
C ASP A 396 -12.16 27.30 -2.75
N GLY A 397 -10.97 26.70 -2.85
CA GLY A 397 -9.80 27.26 -3.53
C GLY A 397 -9.15 28.45 -2.82
N ARG A 398 -9.39 28.66 -1.51
CA ARG A 398 -8.91 29.84 -0.77
C ARG A 398 -7.80 29.56 0.22
N VAL A 399 -7.82 28.37 0.82
CA VAL A 399 -6.84 27.96 1.83
C VAL A 399 -5.96 26.87 1.25
N GLY A 400 -4.65 27.01 1.38
CA GLY A 400 -3.68 25.98 1.10
C GLY A 400 -3.05 25.48 2.39
N VAL A 401 -2.62 24.21 2.41
CA VAL A 401 -1.80 23.65 3.48
C VAL A 401 -0.61 22.91 2.86
N ILE A 402 0.58 23.20 3.39
CA ILE A 402 1.82 22.51 3.03
C ILE A 402 2.45 21.90 4.29
N THR A 403 2.95 20.67 4.17
CA THR A 403 3.63 20.01 5.29
C THR A 403 5.01 20.61 5.54
N ARG A 404 5.47 20.50 6.79
CA ARG A 404 6.77 21.00 7.24
C ARG A 404 7.51 19.90 7.97
N GLU A 405 8.37 19.19 7.24
CA GLU A 405 9.09 18.04 7.75
C GLU A 405 10.61 18.31 7.80
N GLY A 406 11.23 17.97 8.91
CA GLY A 406 12.67 18.16 9.12
C GLY A 406 13.05 19.63 9.29
N ALA A 407 12.23 20.41 9.99
CA ALA A 407 12.52 21.79 10.36
C ALA A 407 13.78 21.91 11.22
N SER A 408 14.57 22.99 11.05
CA SER A 408 15.83 23.22 11.76
C SER A 408 15.62 23.33 13.27
N ASN A 409 14.50 23.92 13.70
CA ASN A 409 14.09 24.07 15.10
C ASN A 409 13.36 22.82 15.65
N ARG A 410 13.19 21.75 14.86
CA ARG A 410 12.49 20.49 15.17
C ARG A 410 11.02 20.64 15.59
N LYS A 411 10.40 21.78 15.39
CA LYS A 411 8.96 21.95 15.67
C LYS A 411 8.07 21.40 14.58
N ASN A 412 8.61 21.19 13.38
CA ASN A 412 7.89 20.58 12.25
C ASN A 412 6.44 21.14 12.07
N GLY A 413 5.45 20.28 11.79
CA GLY A 413 4.07 20.69 11.64
C GLY A 413 3.67 20.97 10.19
N PHE A 414 2.82 21.96 9.99
CA PHE A 414 2.36 22.39 8.67
C PHE A 414 2.15 23.91 8.63
N VAL A 415 2.04 24.44 7.43
CA VAL A 415 1.82 25.87 7.19
C VAL A 415 0.51 26.07 6.45
N ILE A 416 -0.30 27.01 6.93
CA ILE A 416 -1.57 27.42 6.34
C ILE A 416 -1.33 28.64 5.48
N LEU A 417 -1.82 28.59 4.25
CA LEU A 417 -1.62 29.61 3.22
C LEU A 417 -2.95 30.22 2.80
N ASP A 418 -2.94 31.51 2.51
CA ASP A 418 -3.98 32.16 1.71
C ASP A 418 -3.59 32.06 0.24
N VAL A 419 -4.32 31.26 -0.52
CA VAL A 419 -4.11 31.01 -1.95
C VAL A 419 -5.17 31.66 -2.84
N SER A 420 -6.03 32.51 -2.28
CA SER A 420 -7.05 33.28 -3.05
C SER A 420 -6.44 34.17 -4.13
N ASN A 421 -5.16 34.54 -3.97
CA ASN A 421 -4.34 35.15 -5.01
C ASN A 421 -3.10 34.29 -5.30
N PRO A 422 -3.16 33.32 -6.23
CA PRO A 422 -2.05 32.43 -6.52
C PRO A 422 -0.77 33.08 -7.05
N TYR A 423 -0.85 34.34 -7.50
CA TYR A 423 0.32 35.14 -7.92
C TYR A 423 1.02 35.87 -6.75
N ASN A 424 0.49 35.76 -5.55
CA ASN A 424 1.08 36.34 -4.33
C ASN A 424 0.49 35.57 -3.13
N VAL A 425 0.94 34.37 -2.95
CA VAL A 425 0.52 33.51 -1.85
C VAL A 425 1.10 34.01 -0.54
N THR A 426 0.31 33.98 0.52
CA THR A 426 0.77 34.47 1.83
C THR A 426 0.57 33.43 2.92
N ILE A 427 1.50 33.41 3.88
CA ILE A 427 1.39 32.55 5.06
C ILE A 427 0.36 33.15 6.02
N SER A 428 -0.70 32.41 6.31
CA SER A 428 -1.71 32.77 7.31
C SER A 428 -1.28 32.38 8.71
N ALA A 429 -0.75 31.15 8.88
CA ALA A 429 -0.24 30.64 10.14
C ALA A 429 0.73 29.47 9.94
N GLU A 430 1.59 29.22 10.94
CA GLU A 430 2.31 27.97 11.13
C GLU A 430 1.69 27.25 12.34
N TYR A 431 1.37 25.96 12.17
CA TYR A 431 0.87 25.11 13.25
C TYR A 431 1.89 24.00 13.56
N ASN A 432 2.36 23.94 14.80
CA ASN A 432 3.42 23.01 15.19
C ASN A 432 3.25 22.43 16.62
N ASP A 433 2.07 22.57 17.22
CA ASP A 433 1.79 22.14 18.58
C ASP A 433 1.86 20.59 18.66
N ASP A 434 2.80 20.07 19.49
CA ASP A 434 3.05 18.63 19.68
C ASP A 434 3.34 17.88 18.37
N MET A 435 4.02 18.52 17.40
CA MET A 435 4.32 17.96 16.08
C MET A 435 5.81 17.72 15.82
N THR A 436 6.62 17.56 16.89
CA THR A 436 8.07 17.41 16.80
C THR A 436 8.53 16.18 16.01
N GLY A 437 7.70 15.15 15.88
CA GLY A 437 7.96 13.95 15.08
C GLY A 437 7.86 14.16 13.57
N GLY A 438 7.29 15.27 13.12
CA GLY A 438 7.04 15.58 11.71
C GLY A 438 5.61 15.32 11.29
N VAL A 439 5.15 16.10 10.31
CA VAL A 439 3.87 15.91 9.61
C VAL A 439 4.20 15.55 8.18
N HIS A 440 3.94 14.29 7.81
CA HIS A 440 4.26 13.76 6.50
C HIS A 440 3.18 14.06 5.48
N ASN A 441 1.92 13.75 5.82
CA ASN A 441 0.76 13.97 4.99
C ASN A 441 -0.31 14.79 5.71
N VAL A 442 -1.12 15.52 4.94
CA VAL A 442 -2.25 16.32 5.42
C VAL A 442 -3.44 16.14 4.49
N PHE A 443 -4.64 16.38 5.00
CA PHE A 443 -5.83 16.55 4.19
C PHE A 443 -6.65 17.74 4.71
N ILE A 444 -7.28 18.48 3.81
CA ILE A 444 -8.24 19.54 4.18
C ILE A 444 -9.64 19.00 3.87
N TYR A 445 -10.48 18.95 4.89
CA TYR A 445 -11.89 18.63 4.71
C TYR A 445 -12.75 19.64 5.46
N GLU A 446 -13.64 20.30 4.71
CA GLU A 446 -14.37 21.46 5.19
C GLU A 446 -13.39 22.48 5.81
N ASN A 447 -13.61 22.89 7.05
CA ASN A 447 -12.79 23.85 7.79
C ASN A 447 -11.83 23.17 8.80
N HIS A 448 -11.36 21.96 8.47
CA HIS A 448 -10.39 21.24 9.29
C HIS A 448 -9.20 20.72 8.48
N VAL A 449 -8.03 20.73 9.11
CA VAL A 449 -6.82 20.05 8.63
C VAL A 449 -6.63 18.76 9.42
N TYR A 450 -6.50 17.66 8.71
CA TYR A 450 -6.16 16.35 9.25
C TYR A 450 -4.67 16.11 8.99
N ALA A 451 -3.85 16.19 10.03
CA ALA A 451 -2.38 16.18 9.91
C ALA A 451 -1.82 14.88 10.49
N VAL A 452 -1.18 14.06 9.64
CA VAL A 452 -0.54 12.81 10.09
C VAL A 452 0.73 13.15 10.87
N ASN A 453 0.62 13.05 12.20
CA ASN A 453 1.65 13.46 13.14
C ASN A 453 2.52 12.26 13.55
N ASN A 454 3.83 12.39 13.33
CA ASN A 454 4.84 11.40 13.71
C ASN A 454 4.57 9.99 13.14
N GLY A 455 3.83 9.88 12.03
CA GLY A 455 3.44 8.61 11.43
C GLY A 455 2.65 7.69 12.37
N ARG A 456 1.88 8.25 13.33
CA ARG A 456 1.23 7.48 14.37
C ARG A 456 -0.26 7.78 14.54
N LYS A 457 -0.61 9.02 14.49
CA LYS A 457 -1.97 9.56 14.67
C LYS A 457 -2.21 10.63 13.62
N TYR A 458 -3.44 11.02 13.41
CA TYR A 458 -3.69 12.31 12.80
C TYR A 458 -4.39 13.23 13.79
N ASP A 459 -3.82 14.43 13.93
CA ASP A 459 -4.41 15.52 14.69
C ASP A 459 -5.41 16.25 13.81
N ILE A 460 -6.54 16.67 14.38
CA ILE A 460 -7.62 17.37 13.70
C ILE A 460 -7.61 18.80 14.17
N ILE A 461 -7.34 19.72 13.26
CA ILE A 461 -7.09 21.13 13.53
C ILE A 461 -8.19 21.95 12.89
N ASN A 462 -8.94 22.69 13.68
CA ASN A 462 -9.94 23.66 13.15
C ASN A 462 -9.21 24.86 12.54
N ILE A 463 -9.67 25.28 11.36
CA ILE A 463 -9.15 26.41 10.57
C ILE A 463 -10.28 27.36 10.12
N ASP A 464 -11.39 27.45 10.87
CA ASP A 464 -12.43 28.47 10.63
C ASP A 464 -11.84 29.86 10.54
N ASP A 465 -10.85 30.14 11.41
CA ASP A 465 -9.93 31.28 11.26
C ASP A 465 -8.54 30.73 10.92
N PRO A 466 -8.11 30.77 9.65
CA PRO A 466 -6.81 30.26 9.24
C PRO A 466 -5.60 30.93 9.93
N LYS A 467 -5.81 32.05 10.61
CA LYS A 467 -4.75 32.77 11.37
C LYS A 467 -4.65 32.28 12.81
N ASN A 468 -5.67 31.64 13.33
CA ASN A 468 -5.75 31.16 14.70
C ASN A 468 -6.19 29.67 14.75
N PRO A 469 -5.43 28.75 14.13
CA PRO A 469 -5.76 27.32 14.11
C PRO A 469 -5.64 26.72 15.53
N PHE A 470 -6.49 25.74 15.86
CA PHE A 470 -6.43 25.03 17.12
C PHE A 470 -6.89 23.58 17.00
N ARG A 471 -6.30 22.69 17.81
CA ARG A 471 -6.64 21.26 17.80
C ARG A 471 -8.01 21.03 18.41
N VAL A 472 -8.87 20.26 17.71
CA VAL A 472 -10.19 19.86 18.17
C VAL A 472 -10.29 18.37 18.49
N GLY A 473 -9.45 17.53 17.87
CA GLY A 473 -9.48 16.09 18.07
C GLY A 473 -8.21 15.40 17.60
N VAL A 474 -8.17 14.10 17.86
CA VAL A 474 -7.09 13.19 17.46
C VAL A 474 -7.71 11.85 17.13
N TYR A 475 -7.25 11.21 16.08
CA TYR A 475 -7.47 9.80 15.84
C TYR A 475 -6.16 9.02 15.98
N GLU A 476 -6.17 8.00 16.81
CA GLU A 476 -5.08 7.05 16.98
C GLU A 476 -5.66 5.63 17.03
N MET A 477 -4.97 4.67 16.41
CA MET A 477 -5.42 3.28 16.38
C MET A 477 -5.12 2.58 17.72
N ASP A 478 -5.97 1.63 18.11
CA ASP A 478 -5.76 0.80 19.30
C ASP A 478 -4.71 -0.28 19.14
N THR A 479 -4.30 -0.58 17.88
CA THR A 479 -3.32 -1.63 17.58
C THR A 479 -1.95 -1.28 18.16
N PRO A 480 -1.32 -2.14 18.99
CA PRO A 480 -0.01 -1.89 19.55
C PRO A 480 1.05 -1.68 18.46
N GLY A 481 1.84 -0.61 18.59
CA GLY A 481 2.89 -0.30 17.62
C GLY A 481 2.39 0.06 16.23
N HIS A 482 1.11 0.45 16.10
CA HIS A 482 0.51 0.90 14.84
C HIS A 482 1.26 2.08 14.22
N SER A 483 1.03 2.31 12.94
CA SER A 483 1.44 3.53 12.24
C SER A 483 0.31 3.98 11.33
N ILE A 484 0.18 5.30 11.16
CA ILE A 484 -0.66 5.94 10.16
C ILE A 484 0.28 6.66 9.19
N HIS A 485 0.10 6.44 7.89
CA HIS A 485 0.93 7.07 6.87
C HIS A 485 0.22 8.24 6.20
N ASP A 486 -1.01 8.03 5.76
CA ASP A 486 -1.78 9.02 5.02
C ASP A 486 -3.27 8.94 5.39
N VAL A 487 -4.02 9.97 5.01
CA VAL A 487 -5.47 10.04 5.17
C VAL A 487 -6.11 10.74 3.96
N TRP A 488 -7.06 10.06 3.33
CA TRP A 488 -7.96 10.63 2.34
C TRP A 488 -9.33 10.81 2.94
N ILE A 489 -10.05 11.90 2.63
CA ILE A 489 -11.35 12.16 3.22
C ILE A 489 -12.38 12.41 2.13
N GLU A 490 -13.51 11.72 2.23
CA GLU A 490 -14.65 11.90 1.35
C GLU A 490 -15.95 11.64 2.12
N ASN A 491 -16.94 12.50 1.96
CA ASN A 491 -18.27 12.39 2.58
C ASN A 491 -18.27 12.14 4.10
N GLY A 492 -17.39 12.83 4.84
CA GLY A 492 -17.30 12.70 6.30
C GLY A 492 -16.67 11.41 6.80
N ILE A 493 -16.07 10.64 5.91
CA ILE A 493 -15.29 9.43 6.26
C ILE A 493 -13.83 9.66 5.90
N ALA A 494 -12.95 9.48 6.87
CA ALA A 494 -11.51 9.45 6.70
C ALA A 494 -11.04 8.02 6.41
N TYR A 495 -10.35 7.84 5.30
CA TYR A 495 -9.75 6.57 4.88
C TYR A 495 -8.26 6.67 5.11
N SER A 496 -7.77 6.06 6.19
CA SER A 496 -6.34 6.09 6.49
C SER A 496 -5.61 4.87 5.99
N SER A 497 -4.39 5.09 5.51
CA SER A 497 -3.44 4.05 5.14
C SER A 497 -2.42 3.86 6.26
N ASN A 498 -2.19 2.59 6.66
CA ASN A 498 -1.56 2.32 7.94
C ASN A 498 -0.47 1.24 7.83
N TRP A 499 0.24 1.18 6.71
CA TRP A 499 1.25 0.17 6.44
C TRP A 499 0.67 -1.24 6.61
N SER A 500 1.28 -2.09 7.44
CA SER A 500 0.81 -3.45 7.67
C SER A 500 -0.53 -3.55 8.41
N ASP A 501 -1.02 -2.45 9.00
CA ASP A 501 -2.37 -2.41 9.57
C ASP A 501 -3.45 -2.20 8.49
N GLY A 502 -3.02 -1.88 7.27
CA GLY A 502 -3.89 -1.76 6.10
C GLY A 502 -4.74 -0.51 6.15
N VAL A 503 -5.97 -0.61 5.67
CA VAL A 503 -6.90 0.51 5.58
C VAL A 503 -7.83 0.56 6.79
N VAL A 504 -8.12 1.78 7.25
CA VAL A 504 -9.10 2.04 8.30
C VAL A 504 -10.02 3.16 7.86
N ALA A 505 -11.33 2.91 7.92
CA ALA A 505 -12.37 3.91 7.68
C ALA A 505 -12.89 4.46 9.02
N VAL A 506 -12.91 5.80 9.14
CA VAL A 506 -13.25 6.51 10.38
C VAL A 506 -14.31 7.58 10.09
N ASP A 507 -15.42 7.54 10.81
CA ASP A 507 -16.42 8.60 10.80
C ASP A 507 -15.87 9.83 11.52
N ILE A 508 -15.76 10.93 10.81
CA ILE A 508 -15.28 12.22 11.33
C ILE A 508 -16.40 13.28 11.33
N GLY A 509 -17.64 12.90 10.99
CA GLY A 509 -18.75 13.82 10.85
C GLY A 509 -18.73 14.61 9.53
N GLY A 510 -19.68 15.52 9.38
CA GLY A 510 -19.78 16.36 8.18
C GLY A 510 -20.37 15.66 6.96
N MET A 511 -21.03 14.51 7.16
CA MET A 511 -21.76 13.83 6.09
C MET A 511 -22.92 14.71 5.62
N LYS A 512 -22.85 15.13 4.38
CA LYS A 512 -23.98 15.80 3.70
C LYS A 512 -24.87 14.72 3.08
N PHE A 513 -25.86 14.25 3.84
CA PHE A 513 -26.96 13.52 3.26
C PHE A 513 -27.92 14.52 2.57
N ASP A 514 -27.76 14.69 1.29
CA ASP A 514 -28.89 15.15 0.50
C ASP A 514 -29.90 14.00 0.41
N GLU A 515 -31.10 14.17 1.02
CA GLU A 515 -32.16 13.14 0.92
C GLU A 515 -32.54 12.86 -0.55
N ALA A 516 -32.25 13.77 -1.48
CA ALA A 516 -32.40 13.57 -2.91
C ALA A 516 -31.29 12.70 -3.51
N ASP A 517 -30.13 12.55 -2.89
CA ASP A 517 -29.00 11.74 -3.35
C ASP A 517 -28.81 10.45 -2.52
N ARG A 518 -29.90 9.84 -2.09
CA ARG A 518 -29.91 8.49 -1.50
C ARG A 518 -29.25 7.43 -2.38
N SER A 519 -28.99 7.75 -3.66
CA SER A 519 -28.29 6.87 -4.58
C SER A 519 -26.85 6.56 -4.11
N GLN A 520 -26.12 7.50 -3.56
CA GLN A 520 -24.77 7.26 -3.06
C GLN A 520 -24.77 6.51 -1.72
N SER A 521 -25.66 6.85 -0.78
CA SER A 521 -25.77 6.13 0.49
C SER A 521 -26.22 4.68 0.35
N GLN A 522 -26.92 4.33 -0.72
CA GLN A 522 -27.31 2.94 -1.01
C GLN A 522 -26.13 2.06 -1.41
N PHE A 523 -25.03 2.65 -1.88
CA PHE A 523 -23.88 1.93 -2.44
C PHE A 523 -22.62 2.02 -1.60
N ASN A 524 -22.51 2.99 -0.67
CA ASN A 524 -21.42 3.03 0.29
C ASN A 524 -21.93 2.58 1.69
N PRO A 525 -21.71 1.31 2.02
CA PRO A 525 -22.24 0.74 3.28
C PRO A 525 -21.61 1.36 4.53
N LEU A 526 -20.45 2.01 4.42
CA LEU A 526 -19.83 2.72 5.55
C LEU A 526 -20.67 3.93 5.98
N LEU A 527 -21.33 4.61 5.04
CA LEU A 527 -22.24 5.72 5.35
C LEU A 527 -23.42 5.26 6.22
N ALA A 528 -23.89 4.02 6.03
CA ALA A 528 -24.95 3.46 6.87
C ALA A 528 -24.49 3.18 8.30
N LYS A 529 -23.19 3.01 8.55
CA LYS A 529 -22.60 2.80 9.88
C LYS A 529 -22.17 4.10 10.55
N ALA A 530 -22.03 5.17 9.78
CA ALA A 530 -21.60 6.48 10.26
C ALA A 530 -22.73 7.27 10.92
N GLY A 531 -22.43 8.43 11.53
CA GLY A 531 -23.38 9.35 12.14
C GLY A 531 -23.14 9.58 13.65
N GLN A 532 -22.10 8.99 14.22
CA GLN A 532 -21.70 9.21 15.61
C GLN A 532 -20.35 9.91 15.74
N GLY A 533 -19.60 10.01 14.63
CA GLY A 533 -18.33 10.67 14.57
C GLY A 533 -18.43 12.19 14.45
N SER A 534 -17.36 12.85 14.82
CA SER A 534 -17.16 14.29 14.63
C SER A 534 -15.66 14.57 14.62
N PRO A 535 -15.21 15.77 14.18
CA PRO A 535 -13.80 16.14 14.29
C PRO A 535 -13.22 16.03 15.70
N SER A 536 -14.04 16.26 16.74
CA SER A 536 -13.62 16.13 18.14
C SER A 536 -13.77 14.71 18.72
N ASN A 537 -14.45 13.81 18.01
CA ASN A 537 -14.70 12.43 18.43
C ASN A 537 -14.76 11.51 17.20
N PRO A 538 -13.63 11.24 16.54
CA PRO A 538 -13.60 10.34 15.39
C PRO A 538 -13.93 8.90 15.81
N VAL A 539 -14.77 8.19 15.02
CA VAL A 539 -15.26 6.84 15.32
C VAL A 539 -14.88 5.86 14.21
N LYS A 540 -14.14 4.80 14.54
CA LYS A 540 -13.80 3.74 13.60
C LYS A 540 -15.05 2.99 13.12
N LEU A 541 -15.18 2.83 11.80
CA LEU A 541 -16.29 2.12 11.14
C LEU A 541 -15.93 0.71 10.70
N ALA A 542 -14.77 0.57 10.03
CA ALA A 542 -14.31 -0.69 9.47
C ALA A 542 -12.79 -0.65 9.25
N SER A 543 -12.18 -1.81 9.07
CA SER A 543 -10.77 -1.92 8.71
C SER A 543 -10.47 -3.24 8.05
N MET A 544 -9.42 -3.28 7.23
CA MET A 544 -8.86 -4.49 6.66
C MET A 544 -7.33 -4.37 6.64
N GLY A 545 -6.63 -5.44 7.08
CA GLY A 545 -5.18 -5.50 6.99
C GLY A 545 -4.70 -5.48 5.54
N ASP A 546 -3.53 -4.91 5.31
CA ASP A 546 -2.94 -4.89 3.97
C ASP A 546 -2.31 -6.24 3.62
N PRO A 547 -2.58 -6.79 2.41
CA PRO A 547 -2.04 -8.09 1.99
C PRO A 547 -0.51 -8.14 1.94
N THR A 548 0.17 -7.03 1.62
CA THR A 548 1.64 -6.95 1.52
C THR A 548 2.31 -6.36 2.76
N GLY A 549 1.57 -5.66 3.59
CA GLY A 549 2.08 -4.90 4.73
C GLY A 549 2.73 -3.56 4.36
N ARG A 550 2.44 -3.02 3.17
CA ARG A 550 3.05 -1.80 2.62
C ARG A 550 2.06 -0.70 2.30
N ASN A 551 0.87 -0.75 2.87
CA ASN A 551 -0.20 0.21 2.60
C ASN A 551 0.24 1.65 2.86
N HIS A 552 0.29 2.42 1.80
CA HIS A 552 0.74 3.80 1.73
C HIS A 552 -0.40 4.77 1.49
N ALA A 553 -1.33 4.42 0.60
CA ALA A 553 -2.49 5.22 0.24
C ALA A 553 -3.79 4.42 0.39
N ALA A 554 -4.89 5.08 0.73
CA ALA A 554 -6.21 4.49 0.82
C ALA A 554 -7.22 5.40 0.12
N PHE A 555 -7.91 4.89 -0.91
CA PHE A 555 -8.83 5.69 -1.71
C PHE A 555 -10.18 4.98 -1.85
N PRO A 556 -11.32 5.63 -1.51
CA PRO A 556 -12.64 5.05 -1.69
C PRO A 556 -13.00 4.97 -3.17
N PHE A 557 -13.62 3.88 -3.59
CA PHE A 557 -14.07 3.66 -4.95
C PHE A 557 -15.46 3.03 -4.98
N LEU A 558 -16.44 3.79 -5.41
CA LEU A 558 -17.75 3.26 -5.76
C LEU A 558 -17.79 2.99 -7.26
N SER A 559 -17.79 1.70 -7.64
CA SER A 559 -17.87 1.30 -9.04
C SER A 559 -19.20 1.71 -9.67
N LYS A 560 -19.14 2.56 -10.68
CA LYS A 560 -20.34 3.00 -11.43
C LYS A 560 -20.95 1.87 -12.26
N SER A 561 -20.14 0.91 -12.66
CA SER A 561 -20.54 -0.21 -13.52
C SER A 561 -21.16 -1.37 -12.74
N THR A 562 -20.80 -1.58 -11.47
CA THR A 562 -21.28 -2.73 -10.66
C THR A 562 -22.04 -2.32 -9.41
N GLY A 563 -21.83 -1.11 -8.90
CA GLY A 563 -22.34 -0.68 -7.61
C GLY A 563 -21.57 -1.22 -6.40
N ASN A 564 -20.49 -1.99 -6.61
CA ASN A 564 -19.64 -2.46 -5.53
C ASN A 564 -18.81 -1.31 -4.94
N PHE A 565 -18.63 -1.33 -3.65
CA PHE A 565 -17.82 -0.37 -2.93
C PHE A 565 -16.48 -0.99 -2.54
N TYR A 566 -15.40 -0.31 -2.92
CA TYR A 566 -14.03 -0.72 -2.62
C TYR A 566 -13.31 0.37 -1.83
N ILE A 567 -12.32 -0.03 -1.03
CA ILE A 567 -11.22 0.84 -0.63
C ILE A 567 -9.99 0.31 -1.36
N ILE A 568 -9.36 1.17 -2.18
CA ILE A 568 -8.15 0.78 -2.88
C ILE A 568 -6.98 1.08 -1.97
N ALA A 569 -6.26 0.02 -1.57
CA ALA A 569 -5.03 0.12 -0.79
C ALA A 569 -3.84 0.17 -1.75
N GLY A 570 -3.22 1.33 -1.89
CA GLY A 570 -1.98 1.49 -2.65
C GLY A 570 -0.78 1.17 -1.78
N ASP A 571 0.11 0.32 -2.27
CA ASP A 571 1.41 0.09 -1.64
C ASP A 571 2.37 1.26 -1.87
N GLU A 572 3.36 1.42 -1.01
CA GLU A 572 4.60 2.10 -1.36
C GLU A 572 5.73 1.07 -1.51
N ASN A 573 6.33 1.06 -2.68
CA ASN A 573 7.53 0.29 -2.92
C ASN A 573 8.56 1.11 -3.69
N PHE A 574 9.49 1.68 -2.95
CA PHE A 574 10.51 2.54 -3.51
C PHE A 574 11.60 1.74 -4.25
N PRO A 575 11.95 2.08 -5.49
CA PRO A 575 12.89 1.30 -6.29
C PRO A 575 14.36 1.65 -5.95
N TRP A 576 14.84 1.27 -4.80
CA TRP A 576 16.19 1.57 -4.32
C TRP A 576 17.30 1.24 -5.32
N GLY A 577 17.13 0.20 -6.12
CA GLY A 577 18.14 -0.22 -7.10
C GLY A 577 18.21 0.65 -8.36
N VAL A 578 17.18 1.42 -8.68
CA VAL A 578 17.11 2.25 -9.89
C VAL A 578 17.68 3.64 -9.67
N LEU A 579 17.38 4.26 -8.54
CA LEU A 579 17.86 5.60 -8.20
C LEU A 579 19.08 5.59 -7.28
N ALA A 580 19.27 4.53 -6.50
CA ALA A 580 20.43 4.40 -5.65
C ALA A 580 21.65 4.05 -6.49
N THR A 581 22.63 4.90 -6.50
CA THR A 581 23.96 4.61 -7.06
C THR A 581 24.76 3.60 -6.23
N LYS A 582 24.20 3.20 -5.08
CA LYS A 582 24.76 2.23 -4.14
C LYS A 582 23.67 1.22 -3.77
N GLY A 583 23.91 -0.06 -4.03
CA GLY A 583 23.01 -1.15 -3.65
C GLY A 583 22.71 -2.12 -4.79
N GLN A 584 22.10 -3.24 -4.44
CA GLN A 584 21.66 -4.24 -5.41
C GLN A 584 20.35 -3.80 -6.07
N PRO A 585 20.13 -4.08 -7.35
CA PRO A 585 18.83 -3.92 -7.97
C PRO A 585 17.78 -4.71 -7.17
N SER A 586 16.69 -4.05 -6.81
CA SER A 586 15.54 -4.70 -6.17
C SER A 586 14.42 -4.90 -7.18
N ASN A 587 13.62 -5.94 -6.99
CA ASN A 587 12.35 -6.08 -7.69
C ASN A 587 11.32 -5.23 -6.95
N PRO A 588 10.89 -4.09 -7.49
CA PRO A 588 10.11 -3.13 -6.73
C PRO A 588 8.69 -3.59 -6.43
N ARG A 589 8.00 -4.27 -7.33
CA ARG A 589 6.64 -4.84 -7.14
C ARG A 589 5.79 -4.11 -6.11
N GLY A 590 5.19 -3.01 -6.48
CA GLY A 590 4.18 -2.34 -5.67
C GLY A 590 2.83 -2.45 -6.35
N GLY A 591 1.78 -2.73 -5.58
CA GLY A 591 0.43 -2.97 -6.08
C GLY A 591 -0.59 -1.98 -5.58
N TYR A 592 -1.76 -2.03 -6.23
CA TYR A 592 -2.99 -1.38 -5.79
C TYR A 592 -4.01 -2.48 -5.57
N HIS A 593 -4.33 -2.76 -4.32
CA HIS A 593 -5.23 -3.82 -3.88
C HIS A 593 -6.67 -3.30 -3.87
N PHE A 594 -7.57 -4.00 -4.54
CA PHE A 594 -9.00 -3.68 -4.55
C PHE A 594 -9.70 -4.45 -3.45
N LEU A 595 -9.86 -3.80 -2.31
CA LEU A 595 -10.49 -4.36 -1.12
C LEU A 595 -12.00 -4.07 -1.19
N ASN A 596 -12.80 -5.10 -1.39
CA ASN A 596 -14.25 -4.98 -1.45
C ASN A 596 -14.83 -4.80 -0.05
N PHE A 597 -15.41 -3.63 0.20
CA PHE A 597 -16.09 -3.24 1.42
C PHE A 597 -17.61 -3.14 1.25
N SER A 598 -18.19 -3.78 0.22
CA SER A 598 -19.65 -3.87 0.06
C SER A 598 -20.31 -4.55 1.27
N ASP A 599 -19.58 -5.43 1.96
CA ASP A 599 -19.85 -5.88 3.34
C ASP A 599 -18.71 -5.40 4.25
N PRO A 600 -18.89 -4.28 4.99
CA PRO A 600 -17.82 -3.73 5.82
C PRO A 600 -17.46 -4.59 7.04
N ASP A 601 -18.27 -5.56 7.39
CA ASP A 601 -17.99 -6.48 8.49
C ASP A 601 -17.14 -7.68 8.03
N ASN A 602 -17.13 -7.97 6.70
CA ASN A 602 -16.36 -9.04 6.09
C ASN A 602 -15.66 -8.55 4.79
N PRO A 603 -14.80 -7.53 4.86
CA PRO A 603 -14.11 -7.04 3.67
C PRO A 603 -13.13 -8.09 3.13
N LYS A 604 -12.92 -8.09 1.81
CA LYS A 604 -12.02 -9.04 1.15
C LYS A 604 -11.29 -8.40 -0.03
N GLU A 605 -10.07 -8.86 -0.29
CA GLU A 605 -9.38 -8.53 -1.52
C GLU A 605 -9.98 -9.32 -2.69
N GLU A 606 -10.32 -8.63 -3.78
CA GLU A 606 -10.84 -9.27 -4.98
C GLU A 606 -9.87 -9.18 -6.16
N ALA A 607 -9.15 -8.07 -6.27
CA ALA A 607 -8.24 -7.86 -7.39
C ALA A 607 -7.00 -7.05 -6.97
N ILE A 608 -5.96 -7.13 -7.80
CA ILE A 608 -4.74 -6.34 -7.68
C ILE A 608 -4.32 -5.79 -9.04
N TYR A 609 -3.80 -4.55 -9.04
CA TYR A 609 -3.05 -4.00 -10.16
C TYR A 609 -1.60 -3.87 -9.75
N GLU A 610 -0.72 -4.71 -10.27
CA GLU A 610 0.72 -4.70 -10.00
C GLU A 610 1.51 -4.66 -11.30
N VAL A 611 2.35 -3.64 -11.48
CA VAL A 611 3.33 -3.58 -12.57
C VAL A 611 4.64 -4.22 -12.08
N PRO A 612 5.05 -5.39 -12.60
CA PRO A 612 6.14 -6.18 -12.00
C PRO A 612 7.49 -5.46 -11.92
N GLU A 613 7.80 -4.59 -12.90
CA GLU A 613 9.06 -3.85 -12.97
C GLU A 613 9.01 -2.48 -12.29
N ALA A 614 7.87 -2.09 -11.73
CA ALA A 614 7.64 -0.75 -11.18
C ALA A 614 7.37 -0.77 -9.67
N GLY A 615 7.75 0.30 -9.01
CA GLY A 615 7.22 0.64 -7.70
C GLY A 615 5.81 1.23 -7.79
N SER A 616 5.20 1.53 -6.65
CA SER A 616 3.89 2.20 -6.56
C SER A 616 3.95 3.32 -5.52
N HIS A 617 3.07 4.31 -5.68
CA HIS A 617 2.93 5.43 -4.77
C HIS A 617 1.47 5.93 -4.77
N ASN A 618 1.24 7.24 -4.94
CA ASN A 618 -0.10 7.83 -4.87
C ASN A 618 -1.01 7.43 -6.03
N LEU A 619 -2.29 7.39 -5.75
CA LEU A 619 -3.34 7.05 -6.72
C LEU A 619 -4.48 8.08 -6.69
N TRP A 620 -5.25 8.10 -7.77
CA TRP A 620 -6.51 8.82 -7.87
C TRP A 620 -7.54 7.99 -8.62
N ILE A 621 -8.80 8.10 -8.24
CA ILE A 621 -9.90 7.47 -8.96
C ILE A 621 -10.78 8.54 -9.61
N PHE A 622 -11.10 8.32 -10.88
CA PHE A 622 -12.03 9.17 -11.62
C PHE A 622 -13.02 8.31 -12.40
N GLY A 623 -14.25 8.20 -11.90
CA GLY A 623 -15.21 7.22 -12.40
C GLY A 623 -14.67 5.80 -12.20
N ASP A 624 -14.78 4.96 -13.24
CA ASP A 624 -14.22 3.61 -13.24
C ASP A 624 -12.80 3.57 -13.86
N ILE A 625 -11.96 4.58 -13.52
CA ILE A 625 -10.58 4.70 -13.98
C ILE A 625 -9.66 4.93 -12.78
N LEU A 626 -8.65 4.08 -12.64
CA LEU A 626 -7.52 4.28 -11.72
C LEU A 626 -6.40 5.04 -12.44
N ILE A 627 -5.89 6.09 -11.80
CA ILE A 627 -4.73 6.87 -12.24
C ILE A 627 -3.67 6.73 -11.16
N ALA A 628 -2.51 6.19 -11.51
CA ALA A 628 -1.52 5.73 -10.54
C ALA A 628 -0.11 6.26 -10.84
N GLY A 629 0.55 6.77 -9.81
CA GLY A 629 1.98 7.09 -9.82
C GLY A 629 2.78 5.83 -9.48
N ASN A 630 3.58 5.34 -10.44
CA ASN A 630 4.32 4.10 -10.29
C ASN A 630 5.84 4.34 -10.25
N TYR A 631 6.29 5.41 -9.62
CA TYR A 631 7.71 5.75 -9.53
C TYR A 631 8.41 5.63 -10.91
N GLN A 632 9.42 4.75 -11.04
CA GLN A 632 10.13 4.54 -12.30
C GLN A 632 9.27 3.91 -13.41
N GLY A 633 8.13 3.32 -13.07
CA GLY A 633 7.11 2.85 -14.01
C GLY A 633 6.29 3.97 -14.64
N GLY A 634 6.47 5.20 -14.19
CA GLY A 634 5.77 6.38 -14.72
C GLY A 634 4.33 6.48 -14.24
N LEU A 635 3.55 7.24 -14.98
CA LEU A 635 2.10 7.35 -14.81
C LEU A 635 1.42 6.16 -15.47
N ARG A 636 0.44 5.55 -14.77
CA ARG A 636 -0.40 4.46 -15.29
C ARG A 636 -1.87 4.85 -15.20
N VAL A 637 -2.64 4.48 -16.23
CA VAL A 637 -4.08 4.71 -16.30
C VAL A 637 -4.76 3.38 -16.62
N VAL A 638 -5.72 2.97 -15.78
CA VAL A 638 -6.25 1.60 -15.78
C VAL A 638 -7.78 1.62 -15.80
N ASP A 639 -8.38 0.81 -16.67
CA ASP A 639 -9.82 0.54 -16.70
C ASP A 639 -10.20 -0.42 -15.57
N ILE A 640 -10.92 0.11 -14.58
CA ILE A 640 -11.42 -0.62 -13.42
C ILE A 640 -12.94 -0.80 -13.48
N SER A 641 -13.54 -0.72 -14.69
CA SER A 641 -14.96 -0.94 -14.92
C SER A 641 -15.32 -2.43 -14.89
N GLY A 642 -16.57 -2.75 -14.56
CA GLY A 642 -17.06 -4.10 -14.43
C GLY A 642 -16.61 -4.78 -13.14
N GLU A 643 -16.93 -6.05 -12.99
CA GLU A 643 -16.47 -6.84 -11.84
C GLU A 643 -14.96 -7.02 -11.88
N LEU A 644 -14.32 -6.84 -10.72
CA LEU A 644 -12.86 -6.93 -10.55
C LEU A 644 -12.53 -8.28 -9.91
N LEU A 645 -11.53 -8.98 -10.47
CA LEU A 645 -11.06 -10.27 -9.96
C LEU A 645 -9.63 -10.55 -10.40
N GLY A 646 -8.77 -10.96 -9.50
CA GLY A 646 -7.40 -11.39 -9.79
C GLY A 646 -6.48 -10.25 -10.26
N ASP A 647 -5.50 -10.56 -11.12
CA ASP A 647 -4.47 -9.61 -11.56
C ASP A 647 -4.92 -8.80 -12.79
N ILE A 648 -5.39 -7.59 -12.57
CA ILE A 648 -5.95 -6.73 -13.64
C ILE A 648 -4.88 -6.15 -14.57
N TYR A 649 -3.60 -6.14 -14.19
CA TYR A 649 -2.51 -5.82 -15.12
C TYR A 649 -2.36 -6.88 -16.21
N LYS A 650 -2.34 -8.15 -15.82
CA LYS A 650 -2.25 -9.27 -16.78
C LYS A 650 -3.47 -9.37 -17.70
N GLN A 651 -4.61 -8.88 -17.27
CA GLN A 651 -5.84 -8.85 -18.06
C GLN A 651 -5.84 -7.79 -19.18
N GLY A 652 -4.78 -6.96 -19.27
CA GLY A 652 -4.68 -5.91 -20.27
C GLY A 652 -5.64 -4.74 -20.06
N ARG A 653 -5.95 -4.43 -18.80
CA ARG A 653 -6.85 -3.32 -18.44
C ARG A 653 -6.16 -1.96 -18.41
N GLU A 654 -4.84 -1.89 -18.63
CA GLU A 654 -4.13 -0.62 -18.74
C GLU A 654 -4.63 0.14 -19.99
N ILE A 655 -5.17 1.34 -19.78
CA ILE A 655 -5.63 2.24 -20.84
C ILE A 655 -4.45 2.93 -21.49
N GLY A 656 -3.47 3.38 -20.70
CA GLY A 656 -2.30 4.05 -21.18
C GLY A 656 -1.28 4.30 -20.08
N HIS A 657 -0.08 4.62 -20.48
CA HIS A 657 0.99 5.01 -19.56
C HIS A 657 1.84 6.13 -20.16
N TYR A 658 2.52 6.87 -19.29
CA TYR A 658 3.49 7.89 -19.69
C TYR A 658 4.75 7.82 -18.83
N LEU A 659 5.91 7.77 -19.49
CA LEU A 659 7.23 7.74 -18.87
C LEU A 659 7.90 9.11 -19.06
N PRO A 660 8.03 9.92 -18.00
CA PRO A 660 8.56 11.28 -18.07
C PRO A 660 10.10 11.31 -18.17
N TYR A 661 10.67 10.82 -19.27
CA TYR A 661 12.09 10.92 -19.51
C TYR A 661 12.49 12.37 -19.83
N HIS A 662 13.39 12.95 -19.02
CA HIS A 662 13.88 14.30 -19.25
C HIS A 662 15.39 14.38 -19.04
N LYS A 663 16.13 14.83 -20.10
CA LYS A 663 17.61 14.90 -20.07
C LYS A 663 18.19 15.93 -19.10
N LYS A 664 17.39 16.94 -18.69
CA LYS A 664 17.75 17.96 -17.71
C LYS A 664 17.10 17.71 -16.35
N GLY A 665 16.50 16.56 -16.10
CA GLY A 665 16.00 16.22 -14.79
C GLY A 665 17.13 16.17 -13.76
N LYS A 666 16.82 16.28 -12.47
CA LYS A 666 17.79 16.17 -11.37
C LYS A 666 18.61 14.88 -11.48
N ILE A 667 17.95 13.77 -11.80
CA ILE A 667 18.59 12.55 -12.30
C ILE A 667 18.17 12.42 -13.77
N PRO A 668 19.09 12.60 -14.73
CA PRO A 668 18.74 12.61 -16.14
C PRO A 668 18.09 11.31 -16.61
N ASN A 669 16.99 11.42 -17.35
CA ASN A 669 16.27 10.30 -17.98
C ASN A 669 15.80 9.21 -16.99
N ALA A 670 15.58 9.54 -15.73
CA ALA A 670 15.07 8.64 -14.70
C ALA A 670 13.67 9.06 -14.29
N PRO A 671 12.60 8.46 -14.87
CA PRO A 671 11.23 8.70 -14.41
C PRO A 671 11.06 8.35 -12.95
N MET A 672 10.28 9.16 -12.23
CA MET A 672 9.98 8.92 -10.82
C MET A 672 8.65 9.60 -10.44
N VAL A 673 7.55 9.08 -10.98
CA VAL A 673 6.21 9.66 -10.79
C VAL A 673 5.73 9.41 -9.38
N TRP A 674 5.46 10.51 -8.67
CA TRP A 674 4.99 10.52 -7.28
C TRP A 674 3.48 10.32 -7.18
N GLY A 675 2.71 11.18 -7.81
CA GLY A 675 1.26 11.16 -7.80
C GLY A 675 0.67 11.90 -8.99
N ALA A 676 -0.62 11.75 -9.18
CA ALA A 676 -1.34 12.35 -10.28
C ALA A 676 -2.74 12.78 -9.85
N GLN A 677 -3.26 13.82 -10.51
CA GLN A 677 -4.63 14.31 -10.33
C GLN A 677 -5.29 14.51 -11.69
N PRO A 678 -6.46 13.89 -11.95
CA PRO A 678 -7.29 14.25 -13.09
C PRO A 678 -7.92 15.63 -12.85
N TYR A 679 -7.85 16.49 -13.83
CA TYR A 679 -8.46 17.80 -13.77
C TYR A 679 -8.97 18.23 -15.15
N LYS A 680 -10.27 18.47 -15.28
CA LYS A 680 -10.95 18.70 -16.55
C LYS A 680 -10.66 17.57 -17.55
N ASP A 681 -10.15 17.87 -18.74
CA ASP A 681 -9.82 16.91 -19.82
C ASP A 681 -8.38 16.35 -19.71
N TYR A 682 -7.66 16.66 -18.66
CA TYR A 682 -6.23 16.42 -18.52
C TYR A 682 -5.90 15.56 -17.28
N ILE A 683 -4.72 15.01 -17.29
CA ILE A 683 -4.11 14.39 -16.11
C ILE A 683 -2.80 15.13 -15.84
N TYR A 684 -2.75 15.77 -14.68
CA TYR A 684 -1.53 16.38 -14.15
C TYR A 684 -0.84 15.39 -13.24
N PHE A 685 0.49 15.36 -13.26
CA PHE A 685 1.26 14.52 -12.36
C PHE A 685 2.61 15.14 -12.02
N ALA A 686 3.11 14.83 -10.83
CA ALA A 686 4.43 15.24 -10.37
C ALA A 686 5.44 14.11 -10.61
N ASP A 687 6.54 14.45 -11.29
CA ASP A 687 7.73 13.60 -11.41
C ASP A 687 8.82 14.16 -10.51
N MET A 688 9.34 13.34 -9.59
CA MET A 688 10.34 13.80 -8.62
C MET A 688 11.57 14.43 -9.27
N ASN A 689 12.00 13.90 -10.41
CA ASN A 689 13.25 14.31 -11.06
C ASN A 689 13.09 15.49 -12.01
N SER A 690 11.89 15.78 -12.49
CA SER A 690 11.71 16.74 -13.56
C SER A 690 10.48 17.66 -13.45
N GLY A 691 9.71 17.59 -12.36
CA GLY A 691 8.68 18.58 -12.04
C GLY A 691 7.26 18.21 -12.45
N LEU A 692 6.48 19.20 -12.91
CA LEU A 692 5.05 19.05 -13.20
C LEU A 692 4.78 18.74 -14.67
N TYR A 693 3.99 17.70 -14.92
CA TYR A 693 3.56 17.28 -16.25
C TYR A 693 2.05 17.38 -16.42
N CYS A 694 1.62 17.61 -17.67
CA CYS A 694 0.23 17.53 -18.09
C CYS A 694 0.12 16.66 -19.34
N ILE A 695 -0.75 15.65 -19.31
CA ILE A 695 -1.05 14.78 -20.46
C ILE A 695 -2.54 14.78 -20.78
N LYS A 696 -2.84 14.35 -22.01
CA LYS A 696 -4.19 14.01 -22.45
C LYS A 696 -4.22 12.60 -23.04
N LEU A 697 -5.30 11.85 -22.78
CA LEU A 697 -5.54 10.55 -23.39
C LEU A 697 -6.27 10.75 -24.73
N GLU A 698 -5.66 10.28 -25.81
CA GLU A 698 -6.23 10.32 -27.17
C GLU A 698 -6.49 8.90 -27.67
N ASP A 699 -7.56 8.71 -28.44
CA ASP A 699 -7.83 7.43 -29.06
C ASP A 699 -6.71 7.08 -30.08
N ILE A 700 -6.29 5.82 -30.06
CA ILE A 700 -5.36 5.32 -31.06
C ILE A 700 -6.09 5.26 -32.41
N LYS A 701 -5.75 6.15 -33.32
CA LYS A 701 -6.21 6.03 -34.71
C LYS A 701 -5.59 4.76 -35.29
N LYS A 702 -6.42 3.75 -35.53
CA LYS A 702 -6.00 2.62 -36.35
C LYS A 702 -5.89 3.18 -37.77
N ASP A 703 -4.67 3.50 -38.21
CA ASP A 703 -4.37 3.58 -39.63
C ASP A 703 -4.58 2.15 -40.16
N LEU A 704 -5.80 1.90 -40.62
CA LEU A 704 -6.07 0.75 -41.46
C LEU A 704 -5.29 1.03 -42.76
N GLY A 705 -4.02 0.60 -42.73
CA GLY A 705 -3.24 0.55 -43.97
C GLY A 705 -4.11 -0.14 -44.99
N THR A 706 -4.43 0.56 -46.06
CA THR A 706 -5.02 -0.01 -47.26
C THR A 706 -4.14 -1.19 -47.70
N PRO A 707 -4.72 -2.39 -47.98
CA PRO A 707 -3.96 -3.56 -48.34
C PRO A 707 -3.11 -3.34 -49.57
#